data_c4e9a13ec7ba261ebdddf656e47f8551
#
_entry.id   c4e9a13ec7ba261ebdddf656e47f8551
#
_cell.length_a   1.000
_cell.length_b   1.000
_cell.length_c   1.000
_cell.angle_alpha   90.00
_cell.angle_beta   90.00
_cell.angle_gamma   90.00
#
_symmetry.space_group_name_H-M   'P 1'
#
loop_
_entity.id
_entity.type
_entity.pdbx_description
1 polymer ?
#
loop_
_entity_poly.entity_id
_entity_poly.type
_entity_poly.pdbx_seq_one_letter_code
_entity_poly.pdbx_strand_id
1 'polypeptide(L)'
;MKKISKPDAGKKSVAGSTRPAPSRSAKAAQSPAPASNPLLVAWTGPFEMPPFESIQPEHFRPAFDQGLDRHRREVAKIASARTKPTFVNTIAALEKSGRDLNRVARVFYNLTGADTSPELQAIEREMAPRLAQHSTEIALNPDLFKRIDELQGRQDKLTLDSEQRRVLERHHRSLVRAGARLDAKAKKRMAEINQRLATLGTTFAQNVLADEQAFRLVLKSPDDLAGLPAFVCDAAARTAADLGLEGKHVITLSRSSIEPFLQFSTRRDLRAIAFQGWTKRGENGDAHDNRAIAAETITLRAERARLLGFRTFADFRLDDAMAKSPRAVRGLLDEVWTAAVAKAGEERKLLADYARKEGQNISIEAWDWRYYSEKVRRAAYDLDEAATKPYMQLDRMIEAAFETASRLFDLTFSERPDLPRYRPDVRAWEVSDREGRHVGIFLGDYFARPSKRSGAWMSTYRGQQRLAADERPIVVNVLNFAQGGEGAPTLLSFDDARTLFHEFGHALHGLLSDVTYPSIACTAVSTDFVELPSQLFEHWLSTPEILKRFARHYETGAPIPDSLVAKLEAAAKFNQGFATVEYVASALVDLELHSIEDPKDLDIGQFETDLLGARQMPREITMRHRLPHFAHIFSGGGYASAYYSYMWSEVLDADAFDAFTETGNAFDPATAARLKEFVYSAGNRRDPAEAYTAFRGRLPSSAAMLRKRGLAA
;
A
#
# COMPACT_ATOMS: atom_id res chain seq x y z
N MET A 1 53.16 16.33 46.34
CA MET A 1 53.77 16.60 47.67
C MET A 1 52.77 16.27 48.76
N LYS A 2 53.25 15.44 49.71
CA LYS A 2 52.74 15.04 51.06
C LYS A 2 51.42 14.25 51.07
N LYS A 3 51.52 12.96 51.25
CA LYS A 3 51.91 12.03 52.40
C LYS A 3 50.77 11.94 53.43
N ILE A 4 50.12 10.78 53.51
CA ILE A 4 50.31 9.60 54.38
C ILE A 4 49.70 9.82 55.77
N SER A 5 48.78 8.95 56.23
CA SER A 5 49.03 7.95 57.29
C SER A 5 47.81 7.13 57.67
N LYS A 6 47.96 5.83 57.68
CA LYS A 6 47.41 4.86 58.66
C LYS A 6 48.27 4.91 59.93
N PRO A 7 47.97 4.29 61.08
CA PRO A 7 47.39 3.00 61.41
C PRO A 7 46.44 3.10 62.65
N ASP A 8 45.93 2.15 63.37
CA ASP A 8 46.47 0.87 63.87
C ASP A 8 45.37 0.05 64.57
N ALA A 9 45.72 -1.23 64.85
CA ALA A 9 44.93 -2.29 65.35
C ALA A 9 44.82 -2.36 66.90
N GLY A 10 43.84 -3.15 67.42
CA GLY A 10 43.80 -3.54 68.81
C GLY A 10 42.61 -4.45 69.21
N LYS A 11 42.80 -5.65 69.13
CA LYS A 11 42.73 -6.93 69.93
C LYS A 11 41.69 -7.10 71.00
N LYS A 12 40.94 -8.25 70.86
CA LYS A 12 40.60 -9.35 71.77
C LYS A 12 39.61 -9.13 72.92
N SER A 13 38.51 -9.96 72.96
CA SER A 13 38.34 -11.17 73.87
C SER A 13 36.95 -11.78 73.69
N VAL A 14 36.85 -12.93 73.52
CA VAL A 14 36.43 -14.26 73.93
C VAL A 14 35.13 -14.37 74.79
N ALA A 15 34.28 -15.31 74.29
CA ALA A 15 33.39 -16.28 74.89
C ALA A 15 31.91 -15.93 75.13
N GLY A 16 31.06 -16.83 74.67
CA GLY A 16 29.66 -16.99 75.06
C GLY A 16 28.81 -17.75 74.05
N SER A 17 28.87 -19.07 74.10
CA SER A 17 28.04 -20.00 73.33
C SER A 17 26.59 -19.94 73.80
N THR A 18 25.65 -19.65 72.86
CA THR A 18 24.27 -20.16 72.96
C THR A 18 23.75 -20.35 71.53
N ARG A 19 23.32 -21.57 71.21
CA ARG A 19 22.64 -21.95 69.98
C ARG A 19 21.25 -21.27 69.93
N PRO A 20 20.82 -20.66 68.81
CA PRO A 20 19.42 -20.44 68.55
C PRO A 20 18.84 -21.53 67.61
N ALA A 21 17.56 -21.79 67.80
CA ALA A 21 16.73 -22.77 67.08
C ALA A 21 16.57 -22.46 65.55
N PRO A 22 16.17 -23.46 64.73
CA PRO A 22 16.11 -23.30 63.26
C PRO A 22 15.00 -22.33 62.86
N SER A 23 15.36 -21.27 62.19
CA SER A 23 14.47 -20.34 61.52
C SER A 23 13.77 -21.06 60.38
N ARG A 24 12.44 -20.92 60.29
CA ARG A 24 11.60 -21.33 59.20
C ARG A 24 12.16 -20.76 57.87
N SER A 25 12.41 -21.66 56.92
CA SER A 25 12.79 -21.31 55.53
C SER A 25 11.76 -20.37 54.94
N ALA A 26 12.18 -19.16 54.59
CA ALA A 26 11.42 -18.29 53.70
C ALA A 26 11.24 -19.03 52.36
N LYS A 27 9.97 -19.25 51.97
CA LYS A 27 9.65 -19.66 50.59
C LYS A 27 10.28 -18.65 49.65
N ALA A 28 11.25 -19.11 48.84
CA ALA A 28 11.74 -18.37 47.69
C ALA A 28 10.52 -17.97 46.85
N ALA A 29 10.37 -16.68 46.61
CA ALA A 29 9.39 -16.18 45.66
C ALA A 29 9.71 -16.84 44.31
N GLN A 30 8.80 -17.69 43.85
CA GLN A 30 8.87 -18.21 42.47
C GLN A 30 8.87 -16.99 41.54
N SER A 31 9.91 -16.85 40.77
CA SER A 31 9.93 -15.92 39.60
C SER A 31 8.66 -16.19 38.81
N PRO A 32 7.91 -15.16 38.39
CA PRO A 32 6.74 -15.35 37.55
C PRO A 32 7.17 -16.20 36.32
N ALA A 33 6.35 -17.22 36.03
CA ALA A 33 6.54 -18.01 34.82
C ALA A 33 6.72 -17.05 33.62
N PRO A 34 7.63 -17.32 32.67
CA PRO A 34 7.79 -16.44 31.55
C PRO A 34 6.43 -16.22 30.89
N ALA A 35 6.04 -14.96 30.73
CA ALA A 35 4.75 -14.60 30.12
C ALA A 35 4.66 -15.31 28.76
N SER A 36 3.56 -16.04 28.51
CA SER A 36 3.37 -16.76 27.25
C SER A 36 3.38 -15.76 26.11
N ASN A 37 4.16 -16.02 25.05
CA ASN A 37 4.22 -15.15 23.88
C ASN A 37 2.82 -14.97 23.27
N PRO A 38 2.27 -13.73 23.20
CA PRO A 38 0.91 -13.47 22.75
C PRO A 38 0.66 -13.83 21.27
N LEU A 39 1.72 -13.94 20.47
CA LEU A 39 1.62 -14.36 19.08
C LEU A 39 1.48 -15.89 18.90
N LEU A 40 1.77 -16.67 19.94
CA LEU A 40 1.78 -18.13 19.92
C LEU A 40 0.54 -18.77 20.56
N VAL A 41 -0.29 -17.97 21.21
CA VAL A 41 -1.52 -18.42 21.84
C VAL A 41 -2.75 -18.04 21.01
N ALA A 42 -3.87 -18.71 21.25
CA ALA A 42 -5.14 -18.32 20.66
C ALA A 42 -5.59 -16.96 21.21
N TRP A 43 -6.07 -16.09 20.34
CA TRP A 43 -6.66 -14.83 20.73
C TRP A 43 -8.13 -15.04 21.10
N THR A 44 -8.49 -14.72 22.33
CA THR A 44 -9.84 -14.95 22.89
C THR A 44 -10.59 -13.64 23.13
N GLY A 45 -10.01 -12.52 22.76
CA GLY A 45 -10.65 -11.20 22.83
C GLY A 45 -11.77 -11.04 21.78
N PRO A 46 -12.47 -9.90 21.79
CA PRO A 46 -13.53 -9.62 20.83
C PRO A 46 -13.06 -9.84 19.39
N PHE A 47 -13.84 -10.56 18.60
CA PHE A 47 -13.56 -10.90 17.19
C PHE A 47 -12.22 -11.59 16.96
N GLU A 48 -11.57 -12.14 18.00
CA GLU A 48 -10.23 -12.75 17.92
C GLU A 48 -9.20 -11.77 17.28
N MET A 49 -9.26 -10.51 17.67
CA MET A 49 -8.32 -9.48 17.22
C MET A 49 -6.94 -9.68 17.85
N PRO A 50 -5.86 -9.24 17.16
CA PRO A 50 -4.53 -9.23 17.76
C PRO A 50 -4.52 -8.46 19.08
N PRO A 51 -3.93 -8.99 20.17
CA PRO A 51 -3.81 -8.28 21.45
C PRO A 51 -2.65 -7.27 21.38
N PHE A 52 -2.82 -6.21 20.57
CA PHE A 52 -1.77 -5.25 20.23
C PHE A 52 -0.99 -4.71 21.43
N GLU A 53 -1.69 -4.40 22.53
CA GLU A 53 -1.08 -3.87 23.76
C GLU A 53 -0.07 -4.83 24.41
N SER A 54 -0.22 -6.14 24.17
CA SER A 54 0.64 -7.18 24.72
C SER A 54 1.78 -7.58 23.79
N ILE A 55 1.75 -7.15 22.52
CA ILE A 55 2.72 -7.54 21.52
C ILE A 55 3.91 -6.59 21.58
N GLN A 56 5.13 -7.16 21.72
CA GLN A 56 6.38 -6.42 21.77
C GLN A 56 7.35 -6.98 20.71
N PRO A 57 8.34 -6.21 20.24
CA PRO A 57 9.27 -6.64 19.21
C PRO A 57 9.96 -7.99 19.48
N GLU A 58 10.33 -8.28 20.74
CA GLU A 58 10.99 -9.54 21.14
C GLU A 58 10.10 -10.78 20.95
N HIS A 59 8.80 -10.62 20.84
CA HIS A 59 7.87 -11.74 20.62
C HIS A 59 7.94 -12.30 19.21
N PHE A 60 8.40 -11.51 18.22
CA PHE A 60 8.30 -11.90 16.81
C PHE A 60 9.28 -13.00 16.42
N ARG A 61 10.60 -12.91 16.81
CA ARG A 61 11.57 -13.93 16.44
C ARG A 61 11.15 -15.34 16.88
N PRO A 62 10.83 -15.58 18.16
CA PRO A 62 10.37 -16.90 18.60
C PRO A 62 9.09 -17.37 17.91
N ALA A 63 8.15 -16.42 17.63
CA ALA A 63 6.92 -16.74 16.95
C ALA A 63 7.14 -17.13 15.49
N PHE A 64 8.03 -16.43 14.77
CA PHE A 64 8.44 -16.82 13.44
C PHE A 64 9.14 -18.19 13.40
N ASP A 65 10.08 -18.44 14.31
CA ASP A 65 10.80 -19.72 14.38
C ASP A 65 9.82 -20.88 14.56
N GLN A 66 8.91 -20.78 15.51
CA GLN A 66 7.91 -21.82 15.74
C GLN A 66 6.93 -21.96 14.55
N GLY A 67 6.49 -20.82 13.98
CA GLY A 67 5.60 -20.81 12.83
C GLY A 67 6.24 -21.46 11.59
N LEU A 68 7.50 -21.17 11.30
CA LEU A 68 8.27 -21.77 10.21
C LEU A 68 8.41 -23.29 10.40
N ASP A 69 8.79 -23.74 11.59
CA ASP A 69 8.98 -25.16 11.88
C ASP A 69 7.65 -25.95 11.81
N ARG A 70 6.57 -25.35 12.30
CA ARG A 70 5.25 -25.97 12.22
C ARG A 70 4.80 -26.10 10.77
N HIS A 71 4.90 -25.02 9.99
CA HIS A 71 4.49 -25.06 8.58
C HIS A 71 5.30 -26.05 7.75
N ARG A 72 6.65 -26.16 7.97
CA ARG A 72 7.46 -27.20 7.33
C ARG A 72 6.93 -28.59 7.61
N ARG A 73 6.60 -28.90 8.86
CA ARG A 73 6.05 -30.21 9.25
C ARG A 73 4.69 -30.47 8.61
N GLU A 74 3.82 -29.48 8.54
CA GLU A 74 2.51 -29.58 7.89
C GLU A 74 2.65 -29.90 6.39
N VAL A 75 3.48 -29.15 5.67
CA VAL A 75 3.75 -29.37 4.25
C VAL A 75 4.44 -30.72 4.00
N ALA A 76 5.43 -31.10 4.83
CA ALA A 76 6.10 -32.38 4.72
C ALA A 76 5.14 -33.57 4.87
N LYS A 77 4.16 -33.47 5.79
CA LYS A 77 3.09 -34.48 5.95
C LYS A 77 2.23 -34.62 4.71
N ILE A 78 1.90 -33.49 4.04
CA ILE A 78 1.14 -33.51 2.78
C ILE A 78 1.98 -34.14 1.67
N ALA A 79 3.22 -33.69 1.49
CA ALA A 79 4.11 -34.13 0.41
C ALA A 79 4.44 -35.62 0.51
N SER A 80 4.73 -36.13 1.73
CA SER A 80 5.10 -37.55 1.96
C SER A 80 3.95 -38.50 2.10
N ALA A 81 2.68 -38.07 1.97
CA ALA A 81 1.53 -38.90 2.13
C ALA A 81 1.49 -40.00 1.05
N ARG A 82 1.43 -41.28 1.48
CA ARG A 82 1.40 -42.46 0.60
C ARG A 82 0.04 -42.69 -0.07
N THR A 83 -1.00 -42.06 0.45
CA THR A 83 -2.35 -42.15 -0.14
C THR A 83 -2.42 -41.40 -1.46
N LYS A 84 -3.23 -41.93 -2.39
CA LYS A 84 -3.48 -41.29 -3.68
C LYS A 84 -3.89 -39.82 -3.48
N PRO A 85 -3.34 -38.86 -4.24
CA PRO A 85 -3.73 -37.49 -4.15
C PRO A 85 -5.21 -37.26 -4.40
N THR A 86 -5.86 -36.50 -3.54
CA THR A 86 -7.22 -35.99 -3.71
C THR A 86 -7.21 -34.47 -3.45
N PHE A 87 -8.24 -33.79 -3.90
CA PHE A 87 -8.38 -32.36 -3.59
C PHE A 87 -8.30 -32.12 -2.08
N VAL A 88 -8.99 -32.94 -1.29
CA VAL A 88 -9.05 -32.77 0.17
C VAL A 88 -7.70 -33.03 0.85
N ASN A 89 -7.00 -34.11 0.52
CA ASN A 89 -5.75 -34.46 1.21
C ASN A 89 -4.50 -33.76 0.66
N THR A 90 -4.65 -32.95 -0.38
CA THR A 90 -3.53 -32.22 -1.01
C THR A 90 -3.82 -30.73 -1.05
N ILE A 91 -4.82 -30.27 -1.81
CA ILE A 91 -5.11 -28.85 -1.98
C ILE A 91 -5.74 -28.24 -0.72
N ALA A 92 -6.85 -28.79 -0.25
CA ALA A 92 -7.51 -28.29 0.96
C ALA A 92 -6.61 -28.44 2.22
N ALA A 93 -5.75 -29.47 2.25
CA ALA A 93 -4.76 -29.60 3.32
C ALA A 93 -3.68 -28.50 3.24
N LEU A 94 -3.22 -28.13 2.03
CA LEU A 94 -2.26 -27.05 1.82
C LEU A 94 -2.88 -25.69 2.19
N GLU A 95 -4.11 -25.43 1.79
CA GLU A 95 -4.87 -24.22 2.17
C GLU A 95 -5.01 -24.05 3.69
N LYS A 96 -5.06 -25.15 4.45
CA LYS A 96 -5.14 -25.16 5.92
C LYS A 96 -3.77 -25.01 6.59
N SER A 97 -2.67 -25.22 5.86
CA SER A 97 -1.32 -25.17 6.43
C SER A 97 -0.81 -23.74 6.63
N GLY A 98 0.15 -23.57 7.52
CA GLY A 98 0.84 -22.31 7.74
C GLY A 98 0.03 -21.20 8.43
N ARG A 99 -1.11 -21.50 9.03
CA ARG A 99 -2.01 -20.50 9.64
C ARG A 99 -1.32 -19.68 10.74
N ASP A 100 -0.54 -20.34 11.61
CA ASP A 100 0.16 -19.62 12.68
C ASP A 100 1.25 -18.70 12.13
N LEU A 101 2.03 -19.18 11.14
CA LEU A 101 3.03 -18.35 10.47
C LEU A 101 2.39 -17.13 9.79
N ASN A 102 1.28 -17.34 9.07
CA ASN A 102 0.54 -16.26 8.41
C ASN A 102 0.00 -15.24 9.42
N ARG A 103 -0.53 -15.70 10.56
CA ARG A 103 -1.00 -14.82 11.63
C ARG A 103 0.12 -13.92 12.16
N VAL A 104 1.28 -14.48 12.48
CA VAL A 104 2.47 -13.75 12.93
C VAL A 104 2.93 -12.77 11.85
N ALA A 105 3.07 -13.22 10.60
CA ALA A 105 3.54 -12.41 9.49
C ALA A 105 2.61 -11.22 9.20
N ARG A 106 1.30 -11.42 9.22
CA ARG A 106 0.33 -10.33 9.01
C ARG A 106 0.45 -9.24 10.06
N VAL A 107 0.54 -9.59 11.34
CA VAL A 107 0.76 -8.59 12.41
C VAL A 107 2.10 -7.89 12.21
N PHE A 108 3.17 -8.64 11.97
CA PHE A 108 4.51 -8.11 11.82
C PHE A 108 4.62 -7.10 10.66
N TYR A 109 4.19 -7.50 9.45
CA TYR A 109 4.33 -6.64 8.27
C TYR A 109 3.36 -5.45 8.26
N ASN A 110 2.22 -5.55 8.92
CA ASN A 110 1.37 -4.38 9.16
C ASN A 110 2.07 -3.37 10.08
N LEU A 111 2.68 -3.83 11.18
CA LEU A 111 3.42 -2.94 12.09
C LEU A 111 4.67 -2.35 11.45
N THR A 112 5.47 -3.14 10.71
CA THR A 112 6.66 -2.60 10.02
C THR A 112 6.31 -1.57 8.94
N GLY A 113 5.10 -1.62 8.38
CA GLY A 113 4.60 -0.60 7.44
C GLY A 113 4.04 0.63 8.13
N ALA A 114 3.20 0.43 9.15
CA ALA A 114 2.37 1.47 9.74
C ALA A 114 2.97 2.12 11.00
N ASP A 115 3.77 1.39 11.78
CA ASP A 115 4.36 1.89 13.04
C ASP A 115 5.68 1.17 13.35
N THR A 116 6.67 1.39 12.50
CA THR A 116 7.98 0.71 12.61
C THR A 116 8.86 1.29 13.71
N SER A 117 9.84 0.49 14.15
CA SER A 117 10.90 0.88 15.05
C SER A 117 12.25 0.30 14.58
N PRO A 118 13.39 0.78 15.10
CA PRO A 118 14.70 0.19 14.78
C PRO A 118 14.76 -1.32 15.06
N GLU A 119 14.09 -1.79 16.14
CA GLU A 119 14.01 -3.19 16.51
C GLU A 119 13.21 -3.99 15.49
N LEU A 120 12.01 -3.50 15.10
CA LEU A 120 11.20 -4.13 14.06
C LEU A 120 11.90 -4.17 12.72
N GLN A 121 12.60 -3.09 12.33
CA GLN A 121 13.41 -3.05 11.11
C GLN A 121 14.57 -4.08 11.13
N ALA A 122 15.22 -4.26 12.28
CA ALA A 122 16.26 -5.27 12.44
C ALA A 122 15.70 -6.69 12.28
N ILE A 123 14.52 -6.96 12.85
CA ILE A 123 13.81 -8.23 12.70
C ILE A 123 13.38 -8.42 11.23
N GLU A 124 12.88 -7.38 10.57
CA GLU A 124 12.49 -7.43 9.15
C GLU A 124 13.67 -7.84 8.25
N ARG A 125 14.85 -7.22 8.44
CA ARG A 125 16.07 -7.58 7.70
C ARG A 125 16.48 -9.04 7.91
N GLU A 126 16.31 -9.57 9.11
CA GLU A 126 16.62 -10.97 9.44
C GLU A 126 15.58 -11.92 8.83
N MET A 127 14.29 -11.59 8.96
CA MET A 127 13.21 -12.51 8.64
C MET A 127 12.84 -12.55 7.16
N ALA A 128 12.98 -11.44 6.43
CA ALA A 128 12.60 -11.38 5.02
C ALA A 128 13.30 -12.46 4.16
N PRO A 129 14.63 -12.63 4.20
CA PRO A 129 15.30 -13.72 3.47
C PRO A 129 14.92 -15.12 3.97
N ARG A 130 14.68 -15.31 5.27
CA ARG A 130 14.26 -16.60 5.86
C ARG A 130 12.86 -17.01 5.40
N LEU A 131 11.94 -16.08 5.34
CA LEU A 131 10.57 -16.29 4.84
C LEU A 131 10.57 -16.56 3.32
N ALA A 132 11.41 -15.85 2.56
CA ALA A 132 11.59 -16.09 1.14
C ALA A 132 12.18 -17.49 0.87
N GLN A 133 13.19 -17.90 1.65
CA GLN A 133 13.73 -19.26 1.60
C GLN A 133 12.66 -20.30 1.90
N HIS A 134 11.90 -20.14 2.98
CA HIS A 134 10.84 -21.06 3.37
C HIS A 134 9.75 -21.20 2.31
N SER A 135 9.28 -20.07 1.73
CA SER A 135 8.31 -20.09 0.64
C SER A 135 8.86 -20.81 -0.60
N THR A 136 10.14 -20.60 -0.89
CA THR A 136 10.83 -21.25 -2.01
C THR A 136 10.98 -22.76 -1.79
N GLU A 137 11.36 -23.18 -0.57
CA GLU A 137 11.44 -24.62 -0.20
C GLU A 137 10.11 -25.34 -0.44
N ILE A 138 8.99 -24.72 -0.08
CA ILE A 138 7.65 -25.28 -0.33
C ILE A 138 7.34 -25.30 -1.82
N ALA A 139 7.54 -24.19 -2.51
CA ALA A 139 7.19 -24.06 -3.93
C ALA A 139 8.02 -24.99 -4.85
N LEU A 140 9.27 -25.28 -4.48
CA LEU A 140 10.18 -26.15 -5.23
C LEU A 140 10.19 -27.61 -4.76
N ASN A 141 9.33 -27.97 -3.77
CA ASN A 141 9.25 -29.32 -3.24
C ASN A 141 8.74 -30.31 -4.30
N PRO A 142 9.55 -31.31 -4.72
CA PRO A 142 9.20 -32.17 -5.84
C PRO A 142 8.04 -33.12 -5.51
N ASP A 143 7.94 -33.59 -4.25
CA ASP A 143 6.89 -34.52 -3.85
C ASP A 143 5.53 -33.80 -3.74
N LEU A 144 5.52 -32.57 -3.22
CA LEU A 144 4.32 -31.74 -3.20
C LEU A 144 3.86 -31.42 -4.64
N PHE A 145 4.80 -30.97 -5.50
CA PHE A 145 4.49 -30.68 -6.89
C PHE A 145 3.93 -31.88 -7.64
N LYS A 146 4.53 -33.07 -7.49
CA LYS A 146 4.06 -34.30 -8.10
C LYS A 146 2.59 -34.62 -7.75
N ARG A 147 2.20 -34.40 -6.49
CA ARG A 147 0.81 -34.63 -6.04
C ARG A 147 -0.17 -33.63 -6.68
N ILE A 148 0.22 -32.36 -6.79
CA ILE A 148 -0.61 -31.31 -7.38
C ILE A 148 -0.68 -31.46 -8.90
N ASP A 149 0.42 -31.79 -9.58
CA ASP A 149 0.50 -32.00 -11.02
C ASP A 149 -0.34 -33.23 -11.43
N GLU A 150 -0.35 -34.33 -10.62
CA GLU A 150 -1.23 -35.49 -10.82
C GLU A 150 -2.72 -35.10 -10.73
N LEU A 151 -3.09 -34.23 -9.77
CA LEU A 151 -4.47 -33.74 -9.66
C LEU A 151 -4.86 -32.90 -10.86
N GLN A 152 -3.97 -31.96 -11.27
CA GLN A 152 -4.18 -31.11 -12.43
C GLN A 152 -4.34 -31.92 -13.71
N GLY A 153 -3.50 -32.93 -13.93
CA GLY A 153 -3.54 -33.77 -15.14
C GLY A 153 -4.79 -34.64 -15.27
N ARG A 154 -5.58 -34.78 -14.22
CA ARG A 154 -6.86 -35.51 -14.23
C ARG A 154 -8.05 -34.64 -13.77
N GLN A 155 -7.93 -33.35 -13.79
CA GLN A 155 -8.92 -32.38 -13.29
C GLN A 155 -10.33 -32.67 -13.85
N ASP A 156 -10.45 -32.97 -15.14
CA ASP A 156 -11.74 -33.26 -15.79
C ASP A 156 -12.41 -34.57 -15.33
N LYS A 157 -11.65 -35.45 -14.67
CA LYS A 157 -12.13 -36.72 -14.11
C LYS A 157 -12.49 -36.63 -12.64
N LEU A 158 -12.28 -35.44 -12.03
CA LEU A 158 -12.59 -35.19 -10.64
C LEU A 158 -13.93 -34.47 -10.51
N THR A 159 -14.72 -34.86 -9.52
CA THR A 159 -15.93 -34.10 -9.14
C THR A 159 -15.52 -32.90 -8.28
N LEU A 160 -15.18 -31.79 -8.96
CA LEU A 160 -14.81 -30.51 -8.34
C LEU A 160 -15.87 -29.50 -8.72
N ASP A 161 -16.26 -28.67 -7.76
CA ASP A 161 -17.00 -27.43 -8.05
C ASP A 161 -16.08 -26.39 -8.74
N SER A 162 -16.65 -25.29 -9.18
CA SER A 162 -15.93 -24.24 -9.92
C SER A 162 -14.84 -23.59 -9.08
N GLU A 163 -15.07 -23.38 -7.79
CA GLU A 163 -14.11 -22.77 -6.87
C GLU A 163 -12.93 -23.72 -6.60
N GLN A 164 -13.21 -25.01 -6.35
CA GLN A 164 -12.18 -26.05 -6.18
C GLN A 164 -11.31 -26.21 -7.43
N ARG A 165 -11.92 -26.18 -8.60
CA ARG A 165 -11.20 -26.23 -9.88
C ARG A 165 -10.26 -25.04 -10.01
N ARG A 166 -10.76 -23.85 -9.73
CA ARG A 166 -9.95 -22.62 -9.78
C ARG A 166 -8.79 -22.64 -8.78
N VAL A 167 -9.02 -23.09 -7.56
CA VAL A 167 -7.97 -23.19 -6.52
C VAL A 167 -6.89 -24.19 -6.93
N LEU A 168 -7.25 -25.35 -7.48
CA LEU A 168 -6.30 -26.34 -8.02
C LEU A 168 -5.44 -25.73 -9.15
N GLU A 169 -6.07 -25.07 -10.12
CA GLU A 169 -5.37 -24.38 -11.21
C GLU A 169 -4.41 -23.32 -10.69
N ARG A 170 -4.83 -22.49 -9.72
CA ARG A 170 -4.01 -21.45 -9.13
C ARG A 170 -2.79 -22.02 -8.39
N HIS A 171 -2.97 -23.05 -7.57
CA HIS A 171 -1.85 -23.74 -6.91
C HIS A 171 -0.87 -24.33 -7.91
N HIS A 172 -1.36 -25.09 -8.89
CA HIS A 172 -0.51 -25.68 -9.91
C HIS A 172 0.28 -24.61 -10.67
N ARG A 173 -0.40 -23.56 -11.17
CA ARG A 173 0.24 -22.44 -11.88
C ARG A 173 1.27 -21.74 -11.02
N SER A 174 0.95 -21.46 -9.75
CA SER A 174 1.87 -20.79 -8.80
C SER A 174 3.17 -21.58 -8.62
N LEU A 175 3.09 -22.91 -8.44
CA LEU A 175 4.27 -23.76 -8.30
C LEU A 175 5.11 -23.83 -9.59
N VAL A 176 4.45 -23.95 -10.75
CA VAL A 176 5.15 -23.94 -12.06
C VAL A 176 5.88 -22.61 -12.25
N ARG A 177 5.23 -21.48 -11.96
CA ARG A 177 5.81 -20.14 -12.06
C ARG A 177 6.90 -19.87 -11.01
N ALA A 178 6.89 -20.59 -9.90
CA ALA A 178 7.97 -20.56 -8.90
C ALA A 178 9.18 -21.44 -9.31
N GLY A 179 9.04 -22.28 -10.34
CA GLY A 179 10.13 -23.12 -10.85
C GLY A 179 10.07 -24.59 -10.44
N ALA A 180 8.89 -25.11 -10.05
CA ALA A 180 8.74 -26.52 -9.64
C ALA A 180 9.21 -27.53 -10.69
N ARG A 181 9.17 -27.18 -11.98
CA ARG A 181 9.63 -28.01 -13.13
C ARG A 181 11.12 -27.89 -13.45
N LEU A 182 11.84 -27.00 -12.81
CA LEU A 182 13.28 -26.80 -13.02
C LEU A 182 14.10 -28.00 -12.53
N ASP A 183 15.27 -28.20 -13.11
CA ASP A 183 16.25 -29.15 -12.60
C ASP A 183 16.86 -28.72 -11.26
N ALA A 184 17.62 -29.60 -10.63
CA ALA A 184 18.18 -29.34 -9.29
C ALA A 184 19.13 -28.14 -9.25
N LYS A 185 19.92 -27.89 -10.31
CA LYS A 185 20.86 -26.77 -10.39
C LYS A 185 20.10 -25.46 -10.51
N ALA A 186 19.11 -25.38 -11.39
CA ALA A 186 18.28 -24.22 -11.59
C ALA A 186 17.39 -23.92 -10.36
N LYS A 187 16.87 -24.96 -9.68
CA LYS A 187 16.14 -24.78 -8.40
C LYS A 187 17.01 -24.16 -7.32
N LYS A 188 18.27 -24.61 -7.17
CA LYS A 188 19.21 -24.00 -6.23
C LYS A 188 19.43 -22.53 -6.55
N ARG A 189 19.68 -22.20 -7.82
CA ARG A 189 19.89 -20.80 -8.24
C ARG A 189 18.64 -19.95 -8.02
N MET A 190 17.44 -20.48 -8.30
CA MET A 190 16.17 -19.82 -8.03
C MET A 190 16.01 -19.47 -6.54
N ALA A 191 16.38 -20.39 -5.65
CA ALA A 191 16.34 -20.14 -4.21
C ALA A 191 17.27 -19.01 -3.77
N GLU A 192 18.51 -18.98 -4.30
CA GLU A 192 19.47 -17.91 -4.06
C GLU A 192 18.93 -16.55 -4.54
N ILE A 193 18.37 -16.50 -5.75
CA ILE A 193 17.77 -15.28 -6.32
C ILE A 193 16.62 -14.78 -5.44
N ASN A 194 15.69 -15.63 -5.05
CA ASN A 194 14.53 -15.24 -4.25
C ASN A 194 14.95 -14.70 -2.87
N GLN A 195 15.93 -15.34 -2.22
CA GLN A 195 16.46 -14.88 -0.94
C GLN A 195 17.15 -13.52 -1.08
N ARG A 196 17.96 -13.34 -2.14
CA ARG A 196 18.64 -12.06 -2.39
C ARG A 196 17.65 -10.95 -2.70
N LEU A 197 16.64 -11.20 -3.53
CA LEU A 197 15.58 -10.22 -3.84
C LEU A 197 14.81 -9.79 -2.58
N ALA A 198 14.53 -10.69 -1.64
CA ALA A 198 13.89 -10.33 -0.39
C ALA A 198 14.77 -9.40 0.47
N THR A 199 16.08 -9.66 0.54
CA THR A 199 17.04 -8.77 1.23
C THR A 199 17.09 -7.40 0.57
N LEU A 200 17.22 -7.35 -0.75
CA LEU A 200 17.30 -6.08 -1.51
C LEU A 200 16.02 -5.26 -1.33
N GLY A 201 14.84 -5.89 -1.42
CA GLY A 201 13.55 -5.19 -1.26
C GLY A 201 13.36 -4.58 0.13
N THR A 202 13.74 -5.30 1.18
CA THR A 202 13.69 -4.78 2.55
C THR A 202 14.66 -3.61 2.73
N THR A 203 15.90 -3.73 2.24
CA THR A 203 16.90 -2.65 2.32
C THR A 203 16.44 -1.43 1.56
N PHE A 204 15.91 -1.62 0.35
CA PHE A 204 15.38 -0.52 -0.48
C PHE A 204 14.31 0.28 0.26
N ALA A 205 13.32 -0.41 0.84
CA ALA A 205 12.23 0.24 1.56
C ALA A 205 12.72 1.02 2.78
N GLN A 206 13.65 0.44 3.54
CA GLN A 206 14.20 1.08 4.74
C GLN A 206 15.08 2.28 4.40
N ASN A 207 15.82 2.25 3.28
CA ASN A 207 16.60 3.39 2.80
C ASN A 207 15.70 4.57 2.41
N VAL A 208 14.60 4.32 1.67
CA VAL A 208 13.64 5.39 1.34
C VAL A 208 13.05 6.01 2.60
N LEU A 209 12.65 5.18 3.56
CA LEU A 209 12.11 5.67 4.84
C LEU A 209 13.16 6.50 5.63
N ALA A 210 14.42 6.07 5.62
CA ALA A 210 15.50 6.82 6.27
C ALA A 210 15.69 8.21 5.66
N ASP A 211 15.67 8.33 4.34
CA ASP A 211 15.74 9.63 3.64
C ASP A 211 14.54 10.51 3.99
N GLU A 212 13.34 9.94 4.03
CA GLU A 212 12.13 10.67 4.42
C GLU A 212 12.21 11.17 5.87
N GLN A 213 12.77 10.38 6.78
CA GLN A 213 12.97 10.75 8.17
C GLN A 213 14.10 11.79 8.36
N ALA A 214 15.10 11.78 7.50
CA ALA A 214 16.25 12.69 7.61
C ALA A 214 15.96 14.10 7.09
N PHE A 215 15.13 14.22 6.05
CA PHE A 215 14.87 15.52 5.43
C PHE A 215 13.95 16.40 6.27
N ARG A 216 14.41 17.66 6.50
CA ARG A 216 13.66 18.69 7.22
C ARG A 216 13.97 20.05 6.62
N LEU A 217 12.97 20.70 6.03
CA LEU A 217 13.06 22.11 5.65
C LEU A 217 12.47 22.95 6.78
N VAL A 218 13.35 23.52 7.60
CA VAL A 218 12.95 24.42 8.70
C VAL A 218 12.74 25.81 8.15
N LEU A 219 11.51 26.32 8.24
CA LEU A 219 11.16 27.70 7.92
C LEU A 219 11.54 28.60 9.09
N LYS A 220 12.45 29.56 8.85
CA LYS A 220 13.20 30.28 9.91
C LYS A 220 12.63 31.65 10.20
N SER A 221 11.90 32.22 9.25
CA SER A 221 11.41 33.62 9.35
C SER A 221 9.94 33.70 8.88
N PRO A 222 9.21 34.75 9.25
CA PRO A 222 7.88 35.02 8.70
C PRO A 222 7.85 35.09 7.17
N ASP A 223 8.93 35.55 6.53
CA ASP A 223 9.02 35.62 5.07
C ASP A 223 9.06 34.21 4.43
N ASP A 224 9.53 33.18 5.15
CA ASP A 224 9.53 31.81 4.68
C ASP A 224 8.12 31.21 4.64
N LEU A 225 7.18 31.80 5.38
CA LEU A 225 5.76 31.42 5.41
C LEU A 225 4.93 32.14 4.33
N ALA A 226 5.54 33.03 3.56
CA ALA A 226 4.83 33.86 2.58
C ALA A 226 4.06 33.00 1.56
N GLY A 227 2.77 33.27 1.43
CA GLY A 227 1.84 32.57 0.53
C GLY A 227 1.22 31.31 1.10
N LEU A 228 1.71 30.79 2.25
CA LEU A 228 1.16 29.59 2.86
C LEU A 228 -0.19 29.88 3.54
N PRO A 229 -1.25 29.13 3.23
CA PRO A 229 -2.51 29.20 3.98
C PRO A 229 -2.33 28.76 5.44
N ALA A 230 -3.24 29.17 6.32
CA ALA A 230 -3.19 28.88 7.76
C ALA A 230 -3.06 27.36 8.02
N PHE A 231 -3.82 26.52 7.31
CA PHE A 231 -3.77 25.07 7.51
C PHE A 231 -2.39 24.45 7.20
N VAL A 232 -1.62 25.03 6.28
CA VAL A 232 -0.24 24.57 5.99
C VAL A 232 0.70 25.01 7.10
N CYS A 233 0.55 26.26 7.59
CA CYS A 233 1.34 26.78 8.70
C CYS A 233 1.09 25.96 9.98
N ASP A 234 -0.17 25.67 10.30
CA ASP A 234 -0.56 24.89 11.48
C ASP A 234 0.00 23.46 11.43
N ALA A 235 -0.12 22.78 10.29
CA ALA A 235 0.45 21.46 10.09
C ALA A 235 1.98 21.45 10.21
N ALA A 236 2.65 22.46 9.64
CA ALA A 236 4.10 22.60 9.72
C ALA A 236 4.59 22.95 11.15
N ALA A 237 3.82 23.75 11.91
CA ALA A 237 4.08 24.05 13.32
C ALA A 237 3.92 22.79 14.20
N ARG A 238 2.87 22.00 13.96
CA ARG A 238 2.68 20.73 14.67
C ARG A 238 3.82 19.75 14.36
N THR A 239 4.19 19.60 13.10
CA THR A 239 5.35 18.77 12.72
C THR A 239 6.63 19.23 13.41
N ALA A 240 6.83 20.55 13.54
CA ALA A 240 7.98 21.10 14.27
C ALA A 240 7.94 20.72 15.76
N ALA A 241 6.77 20.81 16.41
CA ALA A 241 6.61 20.43 17.82
C ALA A 241 6.89 18.94 18.02
N ASP A 242 6.34 18.06 17.17
CA ASP A 242 6.58 16.62 17.21
C ASP A 242 8.08 16.26 17.04
N LEU A 243 8.85 17.13 16.40
CA LEU A 243 10.30 17.00 16.22
C LEU A 243 11.13 17.73 17.30
N GLY A 244 10.50 18.29 18.34
CA GLY A 244 11.17 19.06 19.40
C GLY A 244 11.71 20.43 18.95
N LEU A 245 11.07 21.03 17.93
CA LEU A 245 11.42 22.34 17.35
C LEU A 245 10.28 23.35 17.57
N GLU A 246 9.78 23.44 18.81
CA GLU A 246 8.67 24.33 19.19
C GLU A 246 8.91 25.75 18.70
N GLY A 247 7.86 26.41 18.22
CA GLY A 247 7.90 27.77 17.67
C GLY A 247 8.51 27.86 16.27
N LYS A 248 8.86 26.76 15.64
CA LYS A 248 9.26 26.68 14.23
C LYS A 248 8.16 26.10 13.37
N HIS A 249 8.41 26.07 12.06
CA HIS A 249 7.59 25.38 11.08
C HIS A 249 8.50 24.45 10.28
N VAL A 250 8.09 23.19 10.08
CA VAL A 250 8.90 22.18 9.37
C VAL A 250 8.10 21.56 8.25
N ILE A 251 8.68 21.56 7.05
CA ILE A 251 8.19 20.82 5.89
C ILE A 251 9.00 19.54 5.79
N THR A 252 8.29 18.40 5.67
CA THR A 252 8.84 17.06 5.47
C THR A 252 8.57 16.56 4.05
N LEU A 253 9.03 15.35 3.70
CA LEU A 253 8.79 14.74 2.40
C LEU A 253 7.47 13.94 2.32
N SER A 254 6.64 13.93 3.37
CA SER A 254 5.30 13.35 3.25
C SER A 254 4.47 14.17 2.25
N ARG A 255 3.64 13.50 1.43
CA ARG A 255 2.84 14.17 0.41
C ARG A 255 1.96 15.28 1.00
N SER A 256 1.35 15.02 2.14
CA SER A 256 0.51 15.99 2.85
C SER A 256 1.26 17.22 3.38
N SER A 257 2.59 17.20 3.43
CA SER A 257 3.46 18.33 3.79
C SER A 257 4.05 19.01 2.56
N ILE A 258 4.69 18.21 1.67
CA ILE A 258 5.45 18.75 0.53
C ILE A 258 4.56 19.34 -0.57
N GLU A 259 3.45 18.66 -0.95
CA GLU A 259 2.62 19.12 -2.06
C GLU A 259 1.94 20.46 -1.77
N PRO A 260 1.28 20.68 -0.60
CA PRO A 260 0.76 22.02 -0.27
C PRO A 260 1.84 23.09 -0.19
N PHE A 261 3.04 22.77 0.30
CA PHE A 261 4.16 23.71 0.31
C PHE A 261 4.56 24.12 -1.11
N LEU A 262 4.71 23.17 -2.04
CA LEU A 262 5.02 23.45 -3.46
C LEU A 262 3.90 24.22 -4.16
N GLN A 263 2.66 24.04 -3.72
CA GLN A 263 1.48 24.66 -4.30
C GLN A 263 1.30 26.13 -3.88
N PHE A 264 1.60 26.45 -2.62
CA PHE A 264 1.23 27.75 -2.04
C PHE A 264 2.43 28.66 -1.74
N SER A 265 3.61 28.14 -1.41
CA SER A 265 4.76 28.97 -1.03
C SER A 265 5.18 29.90 -2.16
N THR A 266 5.28 31.21 -1.89
CA THR A 266 5.83 32.20 -2.83
C THR A 266 7.35 32.11 -2.95
N ARG A 267 8.03 31.45 -2.00
CA ARG A 267 9.49 31.27 -1.94
C ARG A 267 9.95 30.23 -2.95
N ARG A 268 10.24 30.69 -4.17
CA ARG A 268 10.69 29.82 -5.26
C ARG A 268 11.95 29.03 -4.92
N ASP A 269 12.89 29.65 -4.21
CA ASP A 269 14.13 29.04 -3.72
C ASP A 269 13.85 27.88 -2.75
N LEU A 270 12.92 28.07 -1.79
CA LEU A 270 12.53 27.02 -0.85
C LEU A 270 11.72 25.91 -1.54
N ARG A 271 10.87 26.24 -2.54
CA ARG A 271 10.22 25.21 -3.37
C ARG A 271 11.24 24.35 -4.10
N ALA A 272 12.30 24.94 -4.66
CA ALA A 272 13.36 24.19 -5.33
C ALA A 272 14.08 23.22 -4.38
N ILE A 273 14.43 23.69 -3.15
CA ILE A 273 15.06 22.86 -2.11
C ILE A 273 14.14 21.68 -1.73
N ALA A 274 12.87 21.97 -1.44
CA ALA A 274 11.90 20.95 -1.06
C ALA A 274 11.69 19.93 -2.17
N PHE A 275 11.51 20.37 -3.41
CA PHE A 275 11.34 19.53 -4.58
C PHE A 275 12.56 18.62 -4.85
N GLN A 276 13.77 19.17 -4.75
CA GLN A 276 15.00 18.39 -4.89
C GLN A 276 15.11 17.32 -3.80
N GLY A 277 14.82 17.67 -2.53
CA GLY A 277 14.79 16.67 -1.46
C GLY A 277 13.80 15.55 -1.75
N TRP A 278 12.62 15.90 -2.27
CA TRP A 278 11.57 14.93 -2.59
C TRP A 278 11.94 13.98 -3.75
N THR A 279 12.51 14.54 -4.82
CA THR A 279 12.84 13.77 -6.03
C THR A 279 14.14 12.99 -5.94
N LYS A 280 15.06 13.37 -5.02
CA LYS A 280 16.36 12.72 -4.83
C LYS A 280 16.40 11.64 -3.75
N ARG A 281 15.27 11.24 -3.18
CA ARG A 281 15.23 10.12 -2.24
C ARG A 281 15.85 8.88 -2.85
N GLY A 282 16.71 8.19 -2.09
CA GLY A 282 17.41 6.99 -2.53
C GLY A 282 18.55 7.22 -3.55
N GLU A 283 18.95 8.49 -3.84
CA GLU A 283 20.10 8.80 -4.72
C GLU A 283 21.01 9.90 -4.13
N ASN A 284 21.10 9.99 -2.81
CA ASN A 284 21.91 11.02 -2.14
C ASN A 284 23.40 10.74 -2.11
N GLY A 285 23.86 9.57 -2.59
CA GLY A 285 25.28 9.17 -2.60
C GLY A 285 25.81 8.79 -1.22
N ASP A 286 24.93 8.45 -0.30
CA ASP A 286 25.23 8.04 1.08
C ASP A 286 24.94 6.55 1.32
N ALA A 287 24.82 6.15 2.59
CA ALA A 287 24.52 4.78 2.97
C ALA A 287 23.12 4.29 2.56
N HIS A 288 22.21 5.20 2.20
CA HIS A 288 20.85 4.92 1.80
C HIS A 288 20.62 4.99 0.27
N ASP A 289 21.72 5.02 -0.51
CA ASP A 289 21.63 5.06 -1.97
C ASP A 289 21.12 3.73 -2.54
N ASN A 290 20.02 3.79 -3.24
CA ASN A 290 19.30 2.63 -3.77
C ASN A 290 19.66 2.27 -5.22
N ARG A 291 20.50 3.06 -5.90
CA ARG A 291 20.78 2.84 -7.33
C ARG A 291 21.39 1.48 -7.62
N ALA A 292 22.39 1.08 -6.83
CA ALA A 292 23.00 -0.25 -6.96
C ALA A 292 22.02 -1.39 -6.59
N ILE A 293 21.18 -1.17 -5.57
CA ILE A 293 20.14 -2.14 -5.15
C ILE A 293 19.12 -2.35 -6.27
N ALA A 294 18.68 -1.28 -6.91
CA ALA A 294 17.75 -1.34 -8.04
C ALA A 294 18.36 -2.07 -9.25
N ALA A 295 19.59 -1.74 -9.63
CA ALA A 295 20.30 -2.40 -10.74
C ALA A 295 20.47 -3.91 -10.50
N GLU A 296 20.91 -4.31 -9.30
CA GLU A 296 21.02 -5.73 -8.92
C GLU A 296 19.65 -6.42 -8.96
N THR A 297 18.60 -5.75 -8.47
CA THR A 297 17.23 -6.29 -8.48
C THR A 297 16.76 -6.60 -9.91
N ILE A 298 16.98 -5.69 -10.86
CA ILE A 298 16.61 -5.90 -12.26
C ILE A 298 17.39 -7.06 -12.86
N THR A 299 18.70 -7.14 -12.60
CA THR A 299 19.56 -8.25 -13.06
C THR A 299 19.05 -9.61 -12.57
N LEU A 300 18.73 -9.72 -11.28
CA LEU A 300 18.20 -10.95 -10.69
C LEU A 300 16.80 -11.31 -11.23
N ARG A 301 15.94 -10.32 -11.46
CA ARG A 301 14.61 -10.55 -12.07
C ARG A 301 14.72 -11.05 -13.50
N ALA A 302 15.61 -10.48 -14.32
CA ALA A 302 15.87 -10.96 -15.67
C ALA A 302 16.43 -12.38 -15.67
N GLU A 303 17.38 -12.71 -14.79
CA GLU A 303 17.89 -14.08 -14.62
C GLU A 303 16.78 -15.05 -14.22
N ARG A 304 15.94 -14.67 -13.23
CA ARG A 304 14.79 -15.46 -12.81
C ARG A 304 13.84 -15.77 -13.95
N ALA A 305 13.51 -14.79 -14.78
CA ALA A 305 12.64 -14.98 -15.94
C ALA A 305 13.23 -15.94 -16.95
N ARG A 306 14.53 -15.81 -17.28
CA ARG A 306 15.24 -16.73 -18.18
C ARG A 306 15.28 -18.15 -17.67
N LEU A 307 15.51 -18.37 -16.36
CA LEU A 307 15.43 -19.71 -15.75
C LEU A 307 14.05 -20.35 -15.94
N LEU A 308 12.98 -19.55 -15.96
CA LEU A 308 11.61 -20.00 -16.16
C LEU A 308 11.20 -20.11 -17.65
N GLY A 309 12.13 -19.86 -18.58
CA GLY A 309 11.88 -19.95 -20.03
C GLY A 309 11.25 -18.71 -20.66
N PHE A 310 11.18 -17.60 -19.96
CA PHE A 310 10.71 -16.33 -20.49
C PHE A 310 11.87 -15.47 -21.00
N ARG A 311 11.64 -14.70 -22.03
CA ARG A 311 12.63 -13.81 -22.62
C ARG A 311 12.97 -12.65 -21.68
N THR A 312 11.95 -12.03 -21.10
CA THR A 312 12.10 -10.90 -20.17
C THR A 312 11.28 -11.11 -18.90
N PHE A 313 11.58 -10.32 -17.88
CA PHE A 313 10.75 -10.34 -16.66
C PHE A 313 9.33 -9.80 -16.91
N ALA A 314 9.18 -8.84 -17.82
CA ALA A 314 7.87 -8.35 -18.23
C ALA A 314 7.01 -9.46 -18.88
N ASP A 315 7.59 -10.27 -19.79
CA ASP A 315 6.89 -11.42 -20.35
C ASP A 315 6.44 -12.40 -19.25
N PHE A 316 7.34 -12.71 -18.30
CA PHE A 316 7.00 -13.55 -17.14
C PHE A 316 5.86 -12.97 -16.31
N ARG A 317 5.95 -11.69 -15.98
CA ARG A 317 4.98 -11.04 -15.09
C ARG A 317 3.59 -11.00 -15.71
N LEU A 318 3.50 -10.60 -16.96
CA LEU A 318 2.25 -10.35 -17.66
C LEU A 318 1.53 -11.62 -18.15
N ASP A 319 2.20 -12.78 -18.24
CA ASP A 319 1.59 -14.05 -18.61
C ASP A 319 0.36 -14.41 -17.72
N ASP A 320 0.41 -14.09 -16.44
CA ASP A 320 -0.69 -14.33 -15.47
C ASP A 320 -1.49 -13.05 -15.12
N ALA A 321 -1.35 -11.98 -15.91
CA ALA A 321 -2.11 -10.75 -15.77
C ALA A 321 -3.30 -10.72 -16.76
N MET A 322 -4.21 -9.74 -16.59
CA MET A 322 -5.33 -9.52 -17.52
C MET A 322 -4.84 -9.02 -18.89
N ALA A 323 -3.79 -8.20 -18.92
CA ALA A 323 -3.17 -7.67 -20.14
C ALA A 323 -2.41 -8.73 -20.96
N LYS A 324 -1.97 -9.83 -20.39
CA LYS A 324 -1.32 -10.98 -21.03
C LYS A 324 0.05 -10.73 -21.68
N SER A 325 0.41 -9.50 -22.08
CA SER A 325 1.67 -9.24 -22.78
C SER A 325 2.18 -7.81 -22.62
N PRO A 326 3.52 -7.60 -22.67
CA PRO A 326 4.10 -6.26 -22.71
C PRO A 326 3.60 -5.41 -23.89
N ARG A 327 3.27 -6.04 -25.02
CA ARG A 327 2.74 -5.36 -26.19
C ARG A 327 1.37 -4.72 -25.91
N ALA A 328 0.47 -5.43 -25.25
CA ALA A 328 -0.85 -4.90 -24.91
C ALA A 328 -0.74 -3.70 -23.95
N VAL A 329 0.11 -3.82 -22.91
CA VAL A 329 0.37 -2.74 -21.96
C VAL A 329 0.97 -1.52 -22.67
N ARG A 330 2.01 -1.73 -23.48
CA ARG A 330 2.65 -0.63 -24.23
C ARG A 330 1.65 0.06 -25.15
N GLY A 331 0.77 -0.68 -25.84
CA GLY A 331 -0.25 -0.11 -26.70
C GLY A 331 -1.16 0.88 -25.96
N LEU A 332 -1.65 0.53 -24.79
CA LEU A 332 -2.44 1.43 -23.94
C LEU A 332 -1.62 2.64 -23.47
N LEU A 333 -0.40 2.41 -22.95
CA LEU A 333 0.42 3.50 -22.42
C LEU A 333 0.85 4.49 -23.51
N ASP A 334 1.15 4.02 -24.74
CA ASP A 334 1.53 4.87 -25.87
C ASP A 334 0.35 5.71 -26.37
N GLU A 335 -0.86 5.14 -26.44
CA GLU A 335 -2.09 5.86 -26.76
C GLU A 335 -2.30 7.04 -25.79
N VAL A 336 -2.24 6.76 -24.49
CA VAL A 336 -2.46 7.76 -23.44
C VAL A 336 -1.31 8.78 -23.40
N TRP A 337 -0.05 8.33 -23.56
CA TRP A 337 1.13 9.18 -23.54
C TRP A 337 1.07 10.28 -24.58
N THR A 338 0.72 9.92 -25.80
CA THR A 338 0.65 10.87 -26.92
C THR A 338 -0.33 12.01 -26.64
N ALA A 339 -1.52 11.68 -26.16
CA ALA A 339 -2.53 12.68 -25.81
C ALA A 339 -2.12 13.51 -24.58
N ALA A 340 -1.52 12.86 -23.56
CA ALA A 340 -1.11 13.51 -22.34
C ALA A 340 0.04 14.51 -22.54
N VAL A 341 1.05 14.19 -23.33
CA VAL A 341 2.18 15.09 -23.63
C VAL A 341 1.70 16.32 -24.40
N ALA A 342 0.80 16.14 -25.39
CA ALA A 342 0.22 17.26 -26.11
C ALA A 342 -0.54 18.19 -25.14
N LYS A 343 -1.38 17.62 -24.26
CA LYS A 343 -2.15 18.37 -23.26
C LYS A 343 -1.25 19.08 -22.24
N ALA A 344 -0.21 18.42 -21.75
CA ALA A 344 0.78 19.02 -20.84
C ALA A 344 1.52 20.21 -21.50
N GLY A 345 1.76 20.15 -22.82
CA GLY A 345 2.30 21.26 -23.59
C GLY A 345 1.40 22.49 -23.61
N GLU A 346 0.07 22.30 -23.74
CA GLU A 346 -0.92 23.38 -23.61
C GLU A 346 -0.93 23.96 -22.20
N GLU A 347 -0.97 23.10 -21.19
CA GLU A 347 -0.98 23.49 -19.78
C GLU A 347 0.28 24.28 -19.43
N ARG A 348 1.48 23.80 -19.82
CA ARG A 348 2.74 24.54 -19.64
C ARG A 348 2.68 25.96 -20.20
N LYS A 349 2.11 26.12 -21.39
CA LYS A 349 1.94 27.43 -22.01
C LYS A 349 1.09 28.36 -21.15
N LEU A 350 -0.05 27.84 -20.62
CA LEU A 350 -0.90 28.60 -19.71
C LEU A 350 -0.17 29.04 -18.46
N LEU A 351 0.65 28.15 -17.85
CA LEU A 351 1.44 28.48 -16.65
C LEU A 351 2.49 29.58 -16.96
N ALA A 352 3.20 29.48 -18.09
CA ALA A 352 4.19 30.47 -18.50
C ALA A 352 3.56 31.82 -18.82
N ASP A 353 2.39 31.84 -19.48
CA ASP A 353 1.64 33.05 -19.78
C ASP A 353 1.16 33.73 -18.48
N TYR A 354 0.73 32.95 -17.48
CA TYR A 354 0.32 33.46 -16.17
C TYR A 354 1.52 34.08 -15.42
N ALA A 355 2.66 33.38 -15.37
CA ALA A 355 3.87 33.90 -14.74
C ALA A 355 4.30 35.26 -15.36
N ARG A 356 4.24 35.37 -16.68
CA ARG A 356 4.54 36.65 -17.39
C ARG A 356 3.55 37.76 -17.03
N LYS A 357 2.26 37.46 -16.88
CA LYS A 357 1.24 38.44 -16.44
C LYS A 357 1.54 39.01 -15.04
N GLU A 358 2.13 38.20 -14.18
CA GLU A 358 2.59 38.61 -12.85
C GLU A 358 3.96 39.35 -12.89
N GLY A 359 4.49 39.63 -14.03
CA GLY A 359 5.80 40.29 -14.20
C GLY A 359 7.00 39.37 -13.94
N GLN A 360 6.80 38.07 -13.87
CA GLN A 360 7.87 37.09 -13.66
C GLN A 360 8.50 36.69 -15.00
N ASN A 361 9.78 37.03 -15.20
CA ASN A 361 10.53 36.63 -16.38
C ASN A 361 11.34 35.35 -16.07
N ILE A 362 10.63 34.23 -15.90
CA ILE A 362 11.20 32.92 -15.58
C ILE A 362 10.82 31.87 -16.61
N SER A 363 11.66 30.85 -16.77
CA SER A 363 11.24 29.57 -17.31
C SER A 363 10.56 28.78 -16.20
N ILE A 364 9.43 28.13 -16.53
CA ILE A 364 8.76 27.19 -15.61
C ILE A 364 9.70 25.99 -15.41
N GLU A 365 9.97 25.67 -14.16
CA GLU A 365 10.72 24.49 -13.75
C GLU A 365 9.78 23.51 -13.00
N ALA A 366 10.25 22.30 -12.71
CA ALA A 366 9.40 21.26 -12.08
C ALA A 366 8.85 21.69 -10.71
N TRP A 367 9.60 22.47 -9.93
CA TRP A 367 9.14 23.03 -8.65
C TRP A 367 8.19 24.22 -8.79
N ASP A 368 7.99 24.74 -10.00
CA ASP A 368 7.07 25.85 -10.28
C ASP A 368 5.70 25.36 -10.75
N TRP A 369 5.60 24.12 -11.27
CA TRP A 369 4.38 23.62 -11.91
C TRP A 369 3.18 23.68 -10.98
N ARG A 370 3.29 23.08 -9.79
CA ARG A 370 2.19 23.05 -8.82
C ARG A 370 1.79 24.45 -8.35
N TYR A 371 2.75 25.33 -8.15
CA TYR A 371 2.51 26.72 -7.76
C TYR A 371 1.71 27.49 -8.81
N TYR A 372 2.14 27.47 -10.05
CA TYR A 372 1.42 28.17 -11.12
C TYR A 372 0.15 27.48 -11.55
N SER A 373 0.05 26.16 -11.46
CA SER A 373 -1.21 25.44 -11.67
C SER A 373 -2.30 25.90 -10.72
N GLU A 374 -1.99 26.08 -9.43
CA GLU A 374 -2.96 26.59 -8.46
C GLU A 374 -3.42 28.01 -8.80
N LYS A 375 -2.50 28.87 -9.17
CA LYS A 375 -2.83 30.24 -9.60
C LYS A 375 -3.70 30.30 -10.86
N VAL A 376 -3.39 29.48 -11.85
CA VAL A 376 -4.20 29.36 -13.08
C VAL A 376 -5.57 28.77 -12.75
N ARG A 377 -5.64 27.71 -11.92
CA ARG A 377 -6.89 27.10 -11.47
C ARG A 377 -7.78 28.11 -10.78
N ARG A 378 -7.22 28.90 -9.89
CA ARG A 378 -7.92 29.99 -9.17
C ARG A 378 -8.41 31.08 -10.14
N ALA A 379 -7.59 31.49 -11.09
CA ALA A 379 -7.95 32.52 -12.06
C ALA A 379 -8.98 32.07 -13.12
N ALA A 380 -8.91 30.79 -13.56
CA ALA A 380 -9.74 30.26 -14.62
C ALA A 380 -11.10 29.73 -14.11
N TYR A 381 -11.13 29.14 -12.93
CA TYR A 381 -12.31 28.46 -12.38
C TYR A 381 -12.86 29.14 -11.11
N ASP A 382 -12.22 30.23 -10.64
CA ASP A 382 -12.52 30.87 -9.35
C ASP A 382 -12.61 29.82 -8.21
N LEU A 383 -11.72 28.83 -8.27
CA LEU A 383 -11.62 27.69 -7.36
C LEU A 383 -10.30 27.76 -6.60
N ASP A 384 -10.40 27.98 -5.29
CA ASP A 384 -9.29 27.95 -4.34
C ASP A 384 -9.39 26.66 -3.51
N GLU A 385 -8.32 25.88 -3.41
CA GLU A 385 -8.30 24.72 -2.54
C GLU A 385 -8.58 25.09 -1.08
N ALA A 386 -8.10 26.25 -0.61
CA ALA A 386 -8.42 26.77 0.70
C ALA A 386 -9.92 27.01 0.91
N ALA A 387 -10.68 27.28 -0.16
CA ALA A 387 -12.13 27.44 -0.09
C ALA A 387 -12.90 26.10 -0.04
N THR A 388 -12.33 25.01 -0.54
CA THR A 388 -12.95 23.68 -0.52
C THR A 388 -12.64 22.89 0.74
N LYS A 389 -11.42 23.04 1.28
CA LYS A 389 -10.94 22.33 2.47
C LYS A 389 -11.87 22.42 3.69
N PRO A 390 -12.47 23.59 4.03
CA PRO A 390 -13.38 23.70 5.15
C PRO A 390 -14.61 22.77 5.09
N TYR A 391 -14.95 22.27 3.92
CA TYR A 391 -16.06 21.33 3.71
C TYR A 391 -15.64 19.86 3.74
N MET A 392 -14.34 19.57 3.70
CA MET A 392 -13.78 18.22 3.60
C MET A 392 -13.20 17.76 4.94
N GLN A 393 -14.00 17.84 6.02
CA GLN A 393 -13.59 17.35 7.33
C GLN A 393 -13.45 15.82 7.30
N LEU A 394 -12.36 15.29 7.87
CA LEU A 394 -12.04 13.85 7.86
C LEU A 394 -13.20 12.98 8.34
N ASP A 395 -13.82 13.31 9.48
CA ASP A 395 -14.92 12.53 10.03
C ASP A 395 -16.12 12.48 9.07
N ARG A 396 -16.42 13.62 8.41
CA ARG A 396 -17.52 13.69 7.42
C ARG A 396 -17.19 12.89 6.16
N MET A 397 -15.93 12.84 5.75
CA MET A 397 -15.52 12.04 4.59
C MET A 397 -15.53 10.54 4.91
N ILE A 398 -15.23 10.14 6.14
CA ILE A 398 -15.42 8.77 6.62
C ILE A 398 -16.92 8.40 6.60
N GLU A 399 -17.79 9.25 7.15
CA GLU A 399 -19.24 9.07 7.10
C GLU A 399 -19.75 8.97 5.65
N ALA A 400 -19.21 9.78 4.73
CA ALA A 400 -19.57 9.76 3.32
C ALA A 400 -19.21 8.44 2.65
N ALA A 401 -18.02 7.89 2.93
CA ALA A 401 -17.60 6.58 2.44
C ALA A 401 -18.49 5.46 3.00
N PHE A 402 -18.83 5.51 4.28
CA PHE A 402 -19.73 4.54 4.92
C PHE A 402 -21.15 4.60 4.35
N GLU A 403 -21.71 5.80 4.18
CA GLU A 403 -23.03 5.97 3.55
C GLU A 403 -23.06 5.44 2.11
N THR A 404 -22.00 5.70 1.35
CA THR A 404 -21.85 5.17 -0.01
C THR A 404 -21.90 3.64 -0.01
N ALA A 405 -21.14 3.00 0.88
CA ALA A 405 -21.12 1.54 1.02
C ALA A 405 -22.46 0.99 1.53
N SER A 406 -23.12 1.71 2.46
CA SER A 406 -24.43 1.34 2.96
C SER A 406 -25.48 1.34 1.84
N ARG A 407 -25.48 2.35 1.00
CA ARG A 407 -26.42 2.44 -0.13
C ARG A 407 -26.17 1.44 -1.23
N LEU A 408 -24.90 1.10 -1.50
CA LEU A 408 -24.53 0.15 -2.55
C LEU A 408 -24.65 -1.31 -2.11
N PHE A 409 -24.34 -1.61 -0.86
CA PHE A 409 -24.10 -2.98 -0.40
C PHE A 409 -24.86 -3.37 0.85
N ASP A 410 -25.74 -2.52 1.38
CA ASP A 410 -26.52 -2.74 2.61
C ASP A 410 -25.62 -3.00 3.84
N LEU A 411 -24.57 -2.22 4.02
CA LEU A 411 -23.64 -2.34 5.15
C LEU A 411 -23.94 -1.28 6.22
N THR A 412 -23.66 -1.64 7.47
CA THR A 412 -23.71 -0.75 8.64
C THR A 412 -22.35 -0.74 9.33
N PHE A 413 -21.86 0.45 9.73
CA PHE A 413 -20.59 0.66 10.39
C PHE A 413 -20.82 1.22 11.79
N SER A 414 -20.45 0.45 12.83
CA SER A 414 -20.58 0.83 14.24
C SER A 414 -19.20 1.03 14.85
N GLU A 415 -18.88 2.25 15.28
CA GLU A 415 -17.56 2.51 15.88
C GLU A 415 -17.40 1.74 17.20
N ARG A 416 -16.23 1.13 17.39
CA ARG A 416 -15.90 0.23 18.49
C ARG A 416 -14.61 0.70 19.17
N PRO A 417 -14.67 1.74 20.02
CA PRO A 417 -13.49 2.24 20.74
C PRO A 417 -12.95 1.27 21.79
N ASP A 418 -13.69 0.22 22.11
CA ASP A 418 -13.32 -0.87 23.03
C ASP A 418 -12.41 -1.93 22.39
N LEU A 419 -12.26 -1.93 21.07
CA LEU A 419 -11.43 -2.94 20.40
C LEU A 419 -9.92 -2.64 20.50
N PRO A 420 -9.07 -3.68 20.54
CA PRO A 420 -7.61 -3.52 20.56
C PRO A 420 -7.10 -2.77 19.31
N ARG A 421 -6.15 -1.87 19.50
CA ARG A 421 -5.52 -1.07 18.44
C ARG A 421 -4.01 -1.00 18.68
N TYR A 422 -3.23 -0.93 17.60
CA TYR A 422 -1.77 -0.81 17.75
C TYR A 422 -1.31 0.62 18.08
N ARG A 423 -2.21 1.61 17.92
CA ARG A 423 -1.98 3.02 18.33
C ARG A 423 -3.29 3.65 18.80
N PRO A 424 -3.23 4.65 19.68
CA PRO A 424 -4.43 5.34 20.20
C PRO A 424 -5.24 6.09 19.11
N ASP A 425 -4.57 6.58 18.07
CA ASP A 425 -5.13 7.36 16.96
C ASP A 425 -5.72 6.48 15.84
N VAL A 426 -5.56 5.17 15.89
CA VAL A 426 -6.25 4.23 15.00
C VAL A 426 -7.69 4.06 15.46
N ARG A 427 -8.65 4.10 14.53
CA ARG A 427 -10.06 3.91 14.80
C ARG A 427 -10.52 2.53 14.35
N ALA A 428 -11.54 1.99 15.00
CA ALA A 428 -12.07 0.66 14.73
C ALA A 428 -13.59 0.68 14.57
N TRP A 429 -14.10 -0.05 13.57
CA TRP A 429 -15.55 -0.24 13.35
C TRP A 429 -15.87 -1.71 13.15
N GLU A 430 -16.99 -2.12 13.75
CA GLU A 430 -17.66 -3.35 13.38
C GLU A 430 -18.54 -3.12 12.17
N VAL A 431 -18.40 -3.97 11.16
CA VAL A 431 -19.19 -3.93 9.93
C VAL A 431 -20.22 -5.06 9.98
N SER A 432 -21.48 -4.71 9.78
CA SER A 432 -22.61 -5.65 9.75
C SER A 432 -23.40 -5.51 8.45
N ASP A 433 -24.09 -6.57 8.06
CA ASP A 433 -25.00 -6.54 6.94
C ASP A 433 -26.41 -6.03 7.36
N ARG A 434 -27.33 -6.00 6.40
CA ARG A 434 -28.71 -5.55 6.58
C ARG A 434 -29.46 -6.30 7.69
N GLU A 435 -29.16 -7.58 7.90
CA GLU A 435 -29.75 -8.41 8.94
C GLU A 435 -29.04 -8.29 10.29
N GLY A 436 -28.03 -7.44 10.41
CA GLY A 436 -27.21 -7.26 11.60
C GLY A 436 -26.17 -8.35 11.83
N ARG A 437 -25.90 -9.20 10.80
CA ARG A 437 -24.87 -10.25 10.91
C ARG A 437 -23.49 -9.62 10.73
N HIS A 438 -22.54 -10.05 11.53
CA HIS A 438 -21.15 -9.59 11.47
C HIS A 438 -20.50 -9.93 10.12
N VAL A 439 -20.01 -8.90 9.40
CA VAL A 439 -19.28 -9.00 8.14
C VAL A 439 -17.78 -8.98 8.37
N GLY A 440 -17.30 -8.11 9.24
CA GLY A 440 -15.87 -7.99 9.54
C GLY A 440 -15.55 -6.79 10.42
N ILE A 441 -14.25 -6.58 10.67
CA ILE A 441 -13.73 -5.40 11.38
C ILE A 441 -12.96 -4.53 10.39
N PHE A 442 -13.22 -3.24 10.44
CA PHE A 442 -12.49 -2.22 9.71
C PHE A 442 -11.68 -1.35 10.66
N LEU A 443 -10.38 -1.18 10.38
CA LEU A 443 -9.48 -0.28 11.08
C LEU A 443 -9.07 0.87 10.15
N GLY A 444 -9.07 2.10 10.67
CA GLY A 444 -8.61 3.28 9.94
C GLY A 444 -7.42 3.95 10.64
N ASP A 445 -6.28 3.99 9.98
CA ASP A 445 -5.07 4.66 10.41
C ASP A 445 -4.77 5.83 9.47
N TYR A 446 -5.22 7.02 9.84
CA TYR A 446 -5.35 8.15 8.93
C TYR A 446 -4.13 9.08 8.84
N PHE A 447 -3.31 9.17 9.89
CA PHE A 447 -2.34 10.26 10.02
C PHE A 447 -0.91 9.87 9.67
N ALA A 448 -0.19 10.80 9.03
CA ALA A 448 1.24 10.70 8.79
C ALA A 448 2.03 10.73 10.11
N ARG A 449 3.13 9.98 10.16
CA ARG A 449 4.08 9.98 11.27
C ARG A 449 5.45 9.43 10.83
N PRO A 450 6.55 9.76 11.54
CA PRO A 450 7.90 9.29 11.15
C PRO A 450 8.07 7.77 11.15
N SER A 451 7.29 7.03 11.96
CA SER A 451 7.31 5.57 12.03
C SER A 451 6.49 4.87 10.94
N LYS A 452 5.84 5.60 10.05
CA LYS A 452 4.97 5.09 8.99
C LYS A 452 5.60 5.30 7.62
N ARG A 453 5.51 4.31 6.74
CA ARG A 453 5.85 4.46 5.32
C ARG A 453 4.94 5.47 4.65
N SER A 454 5.47 6.20 3.67
CA SER A 454 4.67 7.11 2.85
C SER A 454 3.74 6.37 1.89
N GLY A 455 2.74 7.07 1.37
CA GLY A 455 1.69 6.52 0.50
C GLY A 455 0.43 6.15 1.27
N ALA A 456 -0.45 5.40 0.62
CA ALA A 456 -1.67 4.85 1.22
C ALA A 456 -1.81 3.40 0.78
N TRP A 457 -2.42 2.56 1.61
CA TRP A 457 -2.68 1.16 1.27
C TRP A 457 -3.72 0.53 2.17
N MET A 458 -4.38 -0.50 1.63
CA MET A 458 -5.18 -1.45 2.39
C MET A 458 -4.37 -2.69 2.73
N SER A 459 -4.58 -3.25 3.92
CA SER A 459 -4.05 -4.55 4.32
C SER A 459 -5.04 -5.31 5.21
N THR A 460 -4.67 -6.54 5.60
CA THR A 460 -5.50 -7.36 6.48
C THR A 460 -4.70 -7.97 7.62
N TYR A 461 -5.28 -8.00 8.82
CA TYR A 461 -4.79 -8.83 9.93
C TYR A 461 -5.35 -10.25 9.83
N ARG A 462 -6.55 -10.41 9.26
CA ARG A 462 -7.18 -11.69 8.94
C ARG A 462 -7.96 -11.57 7.63
N GLY A 463 -7.77 -12.52 6.70
CA GLY A 463 -8.58 -12.62 5.48
C GLY A 463 -9.83 -13.45 5.73
N GLN A 464 -10.86 -13.26 4.89
CA GLN A 464 -12.08 -14.06 4.91
C GLN A 464 -11.82 -15.49 4.41
N GLN A 465 -12.44 -16.48 5.01
CA GLN A 465 -12.51 -17.87 4.49
C GLN A 465 -13.63 -18.68 5.15
N ARG A 466 -14.01 -19.81 4.53
CA ARG A 466 -14.95 -20.78 5.10
C ARG A 466 -14.42 -22.22 5.13
N LEU A 467 -13.16 -22.44 4.80
CA LEU A 467 -12.58 -23.79 4.70
C LEU A 467 -12.36 -24.48 6.04
N ALA A 468 -11.89 -23.74 7.05
CA ALA A 468 -11.62 -24.29 8.38
C ALA A 468 -12.71 -23.89 9.38
N ALA A 469 -13.17 -22.66 9.28
CA ALA A 469 -14.27 -22.05 10.04
C ALA A 469 -14.81 -20.90 9.18
N ASP A 470 -15.96 -20.32 9.55
CA ASP A 470 -16.42 -19.07 8.97
C ASP A 470 -15.64 -17.90 9.58
N GLU A 471 -14.45 -17.65 9.01
CA GLU A 471 -13.56 -16.57 9.45
C GLU A 471 -13.91 -15.26 8.74
N ARG A 472 -14.28 -14.26 9.52
CA ARG A 472 -14.58 -12.93 9.02
C ARG A 472 -13.32 -12.06 8.99
N PRO A 473 -13.20 -11.15 8.02
CA PRO A 473 -11.97 -10.39 7.79
C PRO A 473 -11.73 -9.32 8.86
N ILE A 474 -10.47 -8.99 9.11
CA ILE A 474 -10.02 -7.80 9.83
C ILE A 474 -9.16 -7.00 8.86
N VAL A 475 -9.69 -5.89 8.40
CA VAL A 475 -9.12 -5.04 7.34
C VAL A 475 -8.61 -3.75 7.95
N VAL A 476 -7.51 -3.22 7.43
CA VAL A 476 -6.98 -1.91 7.82
C VAL A 476 -6.65 -1.06 6.60
N ASN A 477 -7.10 0.19 6.61
CA ASN A 477 -6.61 1.23 5.72
C ASN A 477 -5.56 2.07 6.43
N VAL A 478 -4.44 2.30 5.77
CA VAL A 478 -3.34 3.12 6.27
C VAL A 478 -3.14 4.29 5.31
N LEU A 479 -3.27 5.51 5.84
CA LEU A 479 -3.14 6.77 5.10
C LEU A 479 -2.09 7.66 5.75
N ASN A 480 -1.79 8.79 5.11
CA ASN A 480 -0.76 9.74 5.55
C ASN A 480 -1.26 11.19 5.48
N PHE A 481 -2.47 11.45 6.03
CA PHE A 481 -3.01 12.80 6.08
C PHE A 481 -2.28 13.68 7.10
N ALA A 482 -2.18 14.97 6.82
CA ALA A 482 -1.72 15.94 7.81
C ALA A 482 -2.80 16.09 8.89
N GLN A 483 -2.39 15.96 10.15
CA GLN A 483 -3.28 16.16 11.27
C GLN A 483 -3.53 17.67 11.49
N GLY A 484 -4.77 18.06 11.79
CA GLY A 484 -5.10 19.43 12.18
C GLY A 484 -4.36 19.91 13.43
N GLY A 485 -4.30 21.21 13.66
CA GLY A 485 -3.76 21.79 14.89
C GLY A 485 -4.49 21.29 16.14
N GLU A 486 -3.91 21.52 17.32
CA GLU A 486 -4.52 21.10 18.59
C GLU A 486 -5.93 21.67 18.77
N GLY A 487 -6.91 20.81 18.98
CA GLY A 487 -8.33 21.20 19.09
C GLY A 487 -9.03 21.58 17.78
N ALA A 488 -8.33 21.58 16.63
CA ALA A 488 -8.89 21.86 15.33
C ALA A 488 -9.24 20.56 14.58
N PRO A 489 -10.32 20.53 13.76
CA PRO A 489 -10.64 19.37 12.95
C PRO A 489 -9.57 19.16 11.86
N THR A 490 -9.37 17.90 11.46
CA THR A 490 -8.57 17.57 10.29
C THR A 490 -9.35 17.84 9.02
N LEU A 491 -8.83 18.76 8.21
CA LEU A 491 -9.42 19.16 6.94
C LEU A 491 -8.61 18.56 5.78
N LEU A 492 -9.26 17.80 4.94
CA LEU A 492 -8.67 17.13 3.79
C LEU A 492 -8.66 18.03 2.55
N SER A 493 -7.70 17.83 1.66
CA SER A 493 -7.85 18.25 0.28
C SER A 493 -8.87 17.35 -0.43
N PHE A 494 -9.36 17.76 -1.59
CA PHE A 494 -10.24 16.88 -2.39
C PHE A 494 -9.50 15.61 -2.83
N ASP A 495 -8.18 15.69 -3.06
CA ASP A 495 -7.32 14.56 -3.40
C ASP A 495 -7.13 13.60 -2.21
N ASP A 496 -6.97 14.13 -0.97
CA ASP A 496 -6.96 13.32 0.24
C ASP A 496 -8.29 12.58 0.45
N ALA A 497 -9.42 13.26 0.26
CA ALA A 497 -10.74 12.65 0.36
C ALA A 497 -10.93 11.56 -0.71
N ARG A 498 -10.43 11.78 -1.94
CA ARG A 498 -10.41 10.78 -3.00
C ARG A 498 -9.55 9.57 -2.62
N THR A 499 -8.37 9.78 -2.04
CA THR A 499 -7.50 8.72 -1.54
C THR A 499 -8.18 7.91 -0.42
N LEU A 500 -8.94 8.57 0.47
CA LEU A 500 -9.74 7.89 1.49
C LEU A 500 -10.78 6.96 0.85
N PHE A 501 -11.50 7.42 -0.18
CA PHE A 501 -12.46 6.59 -0.91
C PHE A 501 -11.77 5.44 -1.64
N HIS A 502 -10.61 5.69 -2.26
CA HIS A 502 -9.79 4.67 -2.92
C HIS A 502 -9.45 3.52 -1.96
N GLU A 503 -8.80 3.82 -0.84
CA GLU A 503 -8.41 2.80 0.12
C GLU A 503 -9.62 2.11 0.75
N PHE A 504 -10.73 2.84 0.91
CA PHE A 504 -11.95 2.23 1.40
C PHE A 504 -12.61 1.30 0.36
N GLY A 505 -12.46 1.57 -0.94
CA GLY A 505 -12.84 0.64 -2.00
C GLY A 505 -12.07 -0.69 -1.92
N HIS A 506 -10.76 -0.65 -1.64
CA HIS A 506 -9.99 -1.85 -1.32
C HIS A 506 -10.46 -2.53 -0.03
N ALA A 507 -10.79 -1.75 1.01
CA ALA A 507 -11.31 -2.30 2.26
C ALA A 507 -12.63 -3.06 2.01
N LEU A 508 -13.52 -2.52 1.20
CA LEU A 508 -14.77 -3.20 0.80
C LEU A 508 -14.50 -4.49 0.01
N HIS A 509 -13.49 -4.50 -0.87
CA HIS A 509 -13.07 -5.72 -1.57
C HIS A 509 -12.58 -6.80 -0.58
N GLY A 510 -11.96 -6.40 0.53
CA GLY A 510 -11.58 -7.28 1.63
C GLY A 510 -12.78 -7.74 2.48
N LEU A 511 -13.63 -6.80 2.89
CA LEU A 511 -14.76 -7.03 3.80
C LEU A 511 -15.88 -7.86 3.14
N LEU A 512 -16.17 -7.60 1.88
CA LEU A 512 -17.25 -8.28 1.15
C LEU A 512 -16.82 -9.62 0.54
N SER A 513 -15.53 -10.00 0.62
CA SER A 513 -15.04 -11.29 0.12
C SER A 513 -15.89 -12.44 0.67
N ASP A 514 -16.32 -13.34 -0.22
CA ASP A 514 -17.21 -14.46 0.11
C ASP A 514 -16.78 -15.72 -0.61
N VAL A 515 -15.64 -16.30 -0.20
CA VAL A 515 -15.03 -17.48 -0.79
C VAL A 515 -14.80 -18.58 0.27
N THR A 516 -14.62 -19.81 -0.18
CA THR A 516 -14.28 -20.92 0.70
C THR A 516 -12.79 -20.94 1.02
N TYR A 517 -11.95 -20.70 0.04
CA TYR A 517 -10.49 -20.91 0.13
C TYR A 517 -9.72 -19.61 0.32
N PRO A 518 -8.81 -19.53 1.33
CA PRO A 518 -8.09 -18.31 1.65
C PRO A 518 -7.16 -17.81 0.52
N SER A 519 -6.65 -18.69 -0.34
CA SER A 519 -5.74 -18.32 -1.44
C SER A 519 -6.39 -17.50 -2.56
N ILE A 520 -7.72 -17.46 -2.61
CA ILE A 520 -8.49 -16.68 -3.59
C ILE A 520 -9.35 -15.58 -2.95
N ALA A 521 -9.16 -15.32 -1.66
CA ALA A 521 -9.94 -14.35 -0.90
C ALA A 521 -9.46 -12.91 -1.11
N CYS A 522 -10.35 -11.97 -0.87
CA CYS A 522 -10.03 -10.53 -0.82
C CYS A 522 -9.33 -10.06 -2.10
N THR A 523 -8.24 -9.34 -1.93
CA THR A 523 -7.41 -8.77 -2.99
C THR A 523 -6.49 -9.78 -3.70
N ALA A 524 -6.69 -11.10 -3.52
CA ALA A 524 -5.90 -12.17 -4.19
C ALA A 524 -6.27 -12.34 -5.67
N VAL A 525 -6.47 -11.26 -6.39
CA VAL A 525 -6.77 -11.18 -7.83
C VAL A 525 -5.53 -10.74 -8.62
N SER A 526 -5.62 -10.65 -9.96
CA SER A 526 -4.50 -10.10 -10.75
C SER A 526 -4.28 -8.62 -10.44
N THR A 527 -3.02 -8.18 -10.51
CA THR A 527 -2.63 -6.80 -10.14
C THR A 527 -3.34 -5.75 -11.01
N ASP A 528 -3.58 -6.04 -12.27
CA ASP A 528 -4.29 -5.16 -13.21
C ASP A 528 -5.83 -5.21 -13.11
N PHE A 529 -6.34 -5.91 -12.09
CA PHE A 529 -7.76 -5.89 -11.71
C PHE A 529 -7.96 -5.38 -10.27
N VAL A 530 -6.93 -5.47 -9.43
CA VAL A 530 -7.05 -5.18 -8.00
C VAL A 530 -7.43 -3.72 -7.72
N GLU A 531 -7.05 -2.80 -8.61
CA GLU A 531 -7.36 -1.38 -8.49
C GLU A 531 -8.77 -1.01 -8.99
N LEU A 532 -9.49 -1.91 -9.65
CA LEU A 532 -10.87 -1.63 -10.11
C LEU A 532 -11.82 -1.31 -8.95
N PRO A 533 -11.89 -2.08 -7.85
CA PRO A 533 -12.79 -1.75 -6.74
C PRO A 533 -12.48 -0.40 -6.09
N SER A 534 -11.20 -0.07 -5.94
CA SER A 534 -10.74 1.17 -5.30
C SER A 534 -11.00 2.39 -6.17
N GLN A 535 -10.56 2.39 -7.42
CA GLN A 535 -10.73 3.50 -8.35
C GLN A 535 -12.21 3.73 -8.70
N LEU A 536 -12.99 2.66 -8.82
CA LEU A 536 -14.44 2.77 -9.03
C LEU A 536 -15.12 3.46 -7.85
N PHE A 537 -14.71 3.17 -6.62
CA PHE A 537 -15.33 3.75 -5.43
C PHE A 537 -15.06 5.27 -5.30
N GLU A 538 -13.97 5.78 -5.88
CA GLU A 538 -13.65 7.21 -5.93
C GLU A 538 -14.75 8.05 -6.62
N HIS A 539 -15.44 7.49 -7.63
CA HIS A 539 -16.44 8.22 -8.41
C HIS A 539 -17.59 8.73 -7.54
N TRP A 540 -18.01 7.98 -6.51
CA TRP A 540 -19.14 8.38 -5.65
C TRP A 540 -18.84 9.62 -4.81
N LEU A 541 -17.56 9.89 -4.45
CA LEU A 541 -17.20 11.12 -3.75
C LEU A 541 -17.67 12.36 -4.52
N SER A 542 -17.59 12.34 -5.85
CA SER A 542 -17.92 13.47 -6.70
C SER A 542 -19.43 13.58 -7.03
N THR A 543 -20.26 12.62 -6.60
CA THR A 543 -21.70 12.68 -6.87
C THR A 543 -22.35 13.79 -6.04
N PRO A 544 -23.33 14.53 -6.64
CA PRO A 544 -24.04 15.58 -5.93
C PRO A 544 -24.72 15.12 -4.64
N GLU A 545 -25.20 13.87 -4.61
CA GLU A 545 -25.87 13.29 -3.44
C GLU A 545 -24.91 13.16 -2.25
N ILE A 546 -23.66 12.76 -2.48
CA ILE A 546 -22.66 12.60 -1.44
C ILE A 546 -22.13 13.97 -1.04
N LEU A 547 -21.72 14.81 -1.99
CA LEU A 547 -21.15 16.12 -1.68
C LEU A 547 -22.12 17.01 -0.90
N LYS A 548 -23.39 17.13 -1.32
CA LYS A 548 -24.37 17.98 -0.63
C LYS A 548 -24.68 17.52 0.78
N ARG A 549 -24.60 16.23 1.04
CA ARG A 549 -24.92 15.68 2.35
C ARG A 549 -23.74 15.74 3.32
N PHE A 550 -22.52 15.46 2.88
CA PHE A 550 -21.36 15.27 3.74
C PHE A 550 -20.29 16.36 3.66
N ALA A 551 -20.14 17.04 2.53
CA ALA A 551 -19.26 18.18 2.42
C ALA A 551 -19.88 19.40 3.12
N ARG A 552 -19.65 19.52 4.44
CA ARG A 552 -20.21 20.57 5.30
C ARG A 552 -19.09 21.39 5.93
N HIS A 553 -19.28 22.70 5.93
CA HIS A 553 -18.33 23.62 6.53
C HIS A 553 -18.13 23.29 8.02
N TYR A 554 -16.89 23.09 8.44
CA TYR A 554 -16.55 22.57 9.77
C TYR A 554 -17.01 23.48 10.94
N GLU A 555 -17.10 24.82 10.73
CA GLU A 555 -17.57 25.77 11.75
C GLU A 555 -19.08 25.96 11.72
N THR A 556 -19.65 26.17 10.53
CA THR A 556 -21.05 26.57 10.39
C THR A 556 -22.01 25.41 10.17
N GLY A 557 -21.52 24.24 9.79
CA GLY A 557 -22.33 23.07 9.38
C GLY A 557 -23.07 23.28 8.06
N ALA A 558 -22.89 24.40 7.38
CA ALA A 558 -23.53 24.66 6.09
C ALA A 558 -23.03 23.67 5.01
N PRO A 559 -23.91 23.16 4.14
CA PRO A 559 -23.48 22.31 3.04
C PRO A 559 -22.62 23.09 2.05
N ILE A 560 -21.78 22.38 1.30
CA ILE A 560 -21.00 22.94 0.22
C ILE A 560 -21.94 23.66 -0.78
N PRO A 561 -21.65 24.91 -1.18
CA PRO A 561 -22.49 25.63 -2.12
C PRO A 561 -22.52 24.96 -3.51
N ASP A 562 -23.69 24.93 -4.17
CA ASP A 562 -23.83 24.40 -5.54
C ASP A 562 -22.87 25.08 -6.53
N SER A 563 -22.59 26.37 -6.33
CA SER A 563 -21.61 27.10 -7.12
C SER A 563 -20.19 26.57 -6.95
N LEU A 564 -19.82 26.08 -5.76
CA LEU A 564 -18.50 25.51 -5.51
C LEU A 564 -18.42 24.07 -6.09
N VAL A 565 -19.50 23.29 -6.01
CA VAL A 565 -19.60 21.98 -6.67
C VAL A 565 -19.43 22.13 -8.18
N ALA A 566 -20.14 23.08 -8.81
CA ALA A 566 -20.02 23.36 -10.24
C ALA A 566 -18.58 23.76 -10.64
N LYS A 567 -17.87 24.53 -9.80
CA LYS A 567 -16.46 24.87 -10.02
C LYS A 567 -15.55 23.66 -9.91
N LEU A 568 -15.78 22.74 -8.96
CA LEU A 568 -15.02 21.49 -8.83
C LEU A 568 -15.23 20.62 -10.08
N GLU A 569 -16.45 20.47 -10.57
CA GLU A 569 -16.76 19.73 -11.79
C GLU A 569 -16.11 20.37 -13.03
N ALA A 570 -16.18 21.69 -13.18
CA ALA A 570 -15.52 22.40 -14.26
C ALA A 570 -14.00 22.25 -14.25
N ALA A 571 -13.39 22.23 -13.07
CA ALA A 571 -11.96 22.06 -12.89
C ALA A 571 -11.49 20.59 -12.96
N ALA A 572 -12.37 19.60 -13.01
CA ALA A 572 -12.01 18.18 -12.94
C ALA A 572 -11.06 17.72 -14.07
N LYS A 573 -11.10 18.39 -15.21
CA LYS A 573 -10.22 18.11 -16.36
C LYS A 573 -8.99 19.04 -16.42
N PHE A 574 -8.84 19.96 -15.49
CA PHE A 574 -7.70 20.85 -15.43
C PHE A 574 -6.44 20.09 -14.96
N ASN A 575 -5.29 20.40 -15.55
CA ASN A 575 -3.99 19.81 -15.22
C ASN A 575 -3.90 18.27 -15.42
N GLN A 576 -4.79 17.70 -16.24
CA GLN A 576 -4.80 16.26 -16.53
C GLN A 576 -3.66 15.84 -17.45
N GLY A 577 -3.12 16.75 -18.28
CA GLY A 577 -1.89 16.52 -19.05
C GLY A 577 -0.72 16.24 -18.11
N PHE A 578 -0.48 17.12 -17.15
CA PHE A 578 0.54 16.95 -16.12
C PHE A 578 0.37 15.65 -15.33
N ALA A 579 -0.79 15.45 -14.73
CA ALA A 579 -1.05 14.30 -13.88
C ALA A 579 -0.88 12.97 -14.62
N THR A 580 -1.29 12.94 -15.89
CA THR A 580 -1.17 11.74 -16.72
C THR A 580 0.28 11.49 -17.15
N VAL A 581 1.03 12.53 -17.58
CA VAL A 581 2.46 12.40 -17.91
C VAL A 581 3.27 11.94 -16.69
N GLU A 582 3.07 12.55 -15.52
CA GLU A 582 3.75 12.20 -14.28
C GLU A 582 3.58 10.69 -13.94
N TYR A 583 2.37 10.17 -14.10
CA TYR A 583 2.04 8.77 -13.84
C TYR A 583 2.55 7.83 -14.94
N VAL A 584 2.21 8.11 -16.22
CA VAL A 584 2.52 7.22 -17.36
C VAL A 584 4.03 7.10 -17.55
N ALA A 585 4.80 8.17 -17.27
CA ALA A 585 6.25 8.10 -17.26
C ALA A 585 6.76 6.99 -16.34
N SER A 586 6.24 6.89 -15.11
CA SER A 586 6.62 5.82 -14.17
C SER A 586 6.21 4.44 -14.67
N ALA A 587 5.03 4.31 -15.30
CA ALA A 587 4.55 3.04 -15.84
C ALA A 587 5.35 2.58 -17.07
N LEU A 588 5.75 3.51 -17.96
CA LEU A 588 6.62 3.22 -19.10
C LEU A 588 8.02 2.82 -18.65
N VAL A 589 8.59 3.55 -17.68
CA VAL A 589 9.91 3.22 -17.11
C VAL A 589 9.90 1.85 -16.46
N ASP A 590 8.87 1.51 -15.67
CA ASP A 590 8.70 0.18 -15.09
C ASP A 590 8.63 -0.92 -16.16
N LEU A 591 7.78 -0.75 -17.18
CA LEU A 591 7.60 -1.73 -18.24
C LEU A 591 8.89 -1.96 -19.05
N GLU A 592 9.53 -0.88 -19.50
CA GLU A 592 10.72 -0.96 -20.35
C GLU A 592 11.94 -1.47 -19.58
N LEU A 593 12.11 -1.06 -18.31
CA LEU A 593 13.17 -1.56 -17.43
C LEU A 593 13.09 -3.08 -17.26
N HIS A 594 11.89 -3.61 -17.07
CA HIS A 594 11.65 -5.06 -16.92
C HIS A 594 11.55 -5.81 -18.26
N SER A 595 11.59 -5.11 -19.38
CA SER A 595 11.66 -5.66 -20.74
C SER A 595 13.10 -5.83 -21.25
N ILE A 596 14.11 -5.43 -20.46
CA ILE A 596 15.52 -5.64 -20.80
C ILE A 596 15.85 -7.14 -20.66
N GLU A 597 16.40 -7.73 -21.72
CA GLU A 597 16.76 -9.15 -21.74
C GLU A 597 18.03 -9.45 -20.94
N ASP A 598 19.05 -8.61 -21.07
CA ASP A 598 20.33 -8.73 -20.35
C ASP A 598 20.75 -7.39 -19.74
N PRO A 599 20.34 -7.08 -18.50
CA PRO A 599 20.61 -5.79 -17.85
C PRO A 599 22.01 -5.73 -17.19
N LYS A 600 23.06 -6.25 -17.88
CA LYS A 600 24.43 -6.11 -17.39
C LYS A 600 24.84 -4.65 -17.42
N ASP A 601 25.59 -4.23 -16.39
CA ASP A 601 26.13 -2.88 -16.27
C ASP A 601 25.05 -1.75 -16.38
N LEU A 602 23.84 -2.06 -15.91
CA LEU A 602 22.72 -1.14 -15.97
C LEU A 602 22.93 0.05 -15.01
N ASP A 603 23.07 1.25 -15.59
CA ASP A 603 22.89 2.51 -14.87
C ASP A 603 21.42 2.92 -14.91
N ILE A 604 20.73 2.81 -13.78
CA ILE A 604 19.29 3.09 -13.69
C ILE A 604 18.96 4.58 -13.89
N GLY A 605 19.86 5.48 -13.49
CA GLY A 605 19.67 6.92 -13.67
C GLY A 605 19.80 7.33 -15.14
N GLN A 606 20.81 6.79 -15.82
CA GLN A 606 20.99 7.01 -17.27
C GLN A 606 19.85 6.38 -18.05
N PHE A 607 19.43 5.16 -17.71
CA PHE A 607 18.29 4.50 -18.36
C PHE A 607 17.01 5.34 -18.26
N GLU A 608 16.69 5.86 -17.06
CA GLU A 608 15.52 6.74 -16.82
C GLU A 608 15.60 7.98 -17.73
N THR A 609 16.77 8.62 -17.78
CA THR A 609 17.01 9.84 -18.55
C THR A 609 16.87 9.60 -20.06
N ASP A 610 17.50 8.55 -20.57
CA ASP A 610 17.49 8.24 -22.01
C ASP A 610 16.10 7.84 -22.49
N LEU A 611 15.39 7.00 -21.72
CA LEU A 611 14.05 6.56 -22.07
C LEU A 611 13.07 7.74 -22.11
N LEU A 612 13.06 8.56 -21.06
CA LEU A 612 12.15 9.70 -20.98
C LEU A 612 12.50 10.79 -21.99
N GLY A 613 13.80 10.98 -22.28
CA GLY A 613 14.27 11.85 -23.35
C GLY A 613 13.82 11.38 -24.73
N ALA A 614 13.97 10.09 -25.04
CA ALA A 614 13.49 9.50 -26.30
C ALA A 614 11.96 9.59 -26.45
N ARG A 615 11.22 9.58 -25.34
CA ARG A 615 9.77 9.76 -25.27
C ARG A 615 9.33 11.24 -25.28
N GLN A 616 10.28 12.18 -25.40
CA GLN A 616 10.03 13.62 -25.42
C GLN A 616 9.25 14.11 -24.18
N MET A 617 9.57 13.56 -23.01
CA MET A 617 8.95 13.99 -21.76
C MET A 617 9.20 15.48 -21.52
N PRO A 618 8.18 16.29 -21.19
CA PRO A 618 8.37 17.69 -20.83
C PRO A 618 9.32 17.81 -19.63
N ARG A 619 10.38 18.62 -19.76
CA ARG A 619 11.42 18.79 -18.70
C ARG A 619 10.88 19.36 -17.39
N GLU A 620 9.74 20.06 -17.47
CA GLU A 620 9.04 20.68 -16.34
C GLU A 620 8.21 19.69 -15.55
N ILE A 621 8.17 18.42 -15.97
CA ILE A 621 7.45 17.34 -15.28
C ILE A 621 8.48 16.27 -14.88
N THR A 622 8.48 15.89 -13.63
CA THR A 622 9.25 14.74 -13.14
C THR A 622 8.30 13.55 -13.00
N MET A 623 8.76 12.36 -13.37
CA MET A 623 7.95 11.15 -13.18
C MET A 623 7.56 10.98 -11.70
N ARG A 624 6.38 10.43 -11.45
CA ARG A 624 5.79 10.32 -10.11
C ARG A 624 6.67 9.57 -9.11
N HIS A 625 7.31 8.51 -9.56
CA HIS A 625 8.25 7.71 -8.81
C HIS A 625 9.50 7.51 -9.64
N ARG A 626 10.61 8.16 -9.27
CA ARG A 626 11.91 7.92 -9.87
C ARG A 626 12.48 6.60 -9.36
N LEU A 627 13.29 5.93 -10.15
CA LEU A 627 13.78 4.58 -9.87
C LEU A 627 14.42 4.42 -8.47
N PRO A 628 15.21 5.39 -7.94
CA PRO A 628 15.85 5.24 -6.62
C PRO A 628 14.88 5.19 -5.44
N HIS A 629 13.62 5.65 -5.61
CA HIS A 629 12.60 5.60 -4.55
C HIS A 629 11.27 4.96 -5.00
N PHE A 630 11.30 4.18 -6.08
CA PHE A 630 10.09 3.54 -6.61
C PHE A 630 9.73 2.29 -5.78
N ALA A 631 9.21 2.51 -4.58
CA ALA A 631 8.88 1.45 -3.62
C ALA A 631 7.91 0.41 -4.19
N HIS A 632 6.93 0.78 -5.03
CA HIS A 632 5.99 -0.15 -5.66
C HIS A 632 6.67 -1.30 -6.40
N ILE A 633 7.80 -1.01 -7.07
CA ILE A 633 8.49 -2.02 -7.88
C ILE A 633 9.72 -2.62 -7.19
N PHE A 634 10.30 -1.95 -6.17
CA PHE A 634 11.55 -2.39 -5.55
C PHE A 634 11.41 -2.85 -4.09
N SER A 635 10.44 -2.36 -3.30
CA SER A 635 10.24 -2.80 -1.90
C SER A 635 9.66 -4.21 -1.78
N GLY A 636 9.30 -4.81 -2.90
CA GLY A 636 8.76 -6.16 -3.03
C GLY A 636 8.70 -6.51 -4.51
N GLY A 637 7.78 -7.33 -4.93
CA GLY A 637 7.63 -7.69 -6.34
C GLY A 637 6.21 -7.48 -6.89
N GLY A 638 5.32 -6.92 -6.05
CA GLY A 638 3.90 -6.86 -6.36
C GLY A 638 3.56 -6.08 -7.62
N TYR A 639 4.15 -4.90 -7.78
CA TYR A 639 3.94 -4.01 -8.92
C TYR A 639 5.09 -3.99 -9.93
N ALA A 640 6.11 -4.83 -9.80
CA ALA A 640 7.21 -4.92 -10.76
C ALA A 640 6.69 -5.35 -12.14
N SER A 641 6.94 -4.56 -13.18
CA SER A 641 6.35 -4.66 -14.52
C SER A 641 4.80 -4.68 -14.48
N ALA A 642 4.22 -4.03 -13.48
CA ALA A 642 2.79 -4.01 -13.23
C ALA A 642 2.28 -2.64 -12.73
N TYR A 643 3.11 -1.58 -12.77
CA TYR A 643 2.65 -0.25 -12.36
C TYR A 643 1.62 0.34 -13.35
N TYR A 644 1.56 -0.18 -14.58
CA TYR A 644 0.49 0.12 -15.54
C TYR A 644 -0.92 -0.23 -15.02
N SER A 645 -1.01 -1.05 -13.99
CA SER A 645 -2.28 -1.60 -13.45
C SER A 645 -3.28 -0.51 -13.05
N TYR A 646 -2.82 0.63 -12.55
CA TYR A 646 -3.70 1.78 -12.25
C TYR A 646 -4.39 2.31 -13.51
N MET A 647 -3.64 2.47 -14.62
CA MET A 647 -4.22 2.93 -15.89
C MET A 647 -5.12 1.86 -16.52
N TRP A 648 -4.73 0.59 -16.43
CA TRP A 648 -5.53 -0.53 -16.91
C TRP A 648 -6.85 -0.63 -16.15
N SER A 649 -6.80 -0.56 -14.82
CA SER A 649 -7.99 -0.56 -13.98
C SER A 649 -8.84 0.70 -14.16
N GLU A 650 -8.25 1.86 -14.50
CA GLU A 650 -9.01 3.06 -14.80
C GLU A 650 -9.82 2.94 -16.11
N VAL A 651 -9.33 2.16 -17.06
CA VAL A 651 -10.15 1.78 -18.24
C VAL A 651 -11.36 0.96 -17.80
N LEU A 652 -11.19 0.07 -16.82
CA LEU A 652 -12.27 -0.74 -16.26
C LEU A 652 -13.23 0.11 -15.42
N ASP A 653 -12.71 0.96 -14.51
CA ASP A 653 -13.53 1.73 -13.58
C ASP A 653 -14.41 2.78 -14.28
N ALA A 654 -13.86 3.47 -15.29
CA ALA A 654 -14.60 4.47 -16.03
C ALA A 654 -15.81 3.86 -16.77
N ASP A 655 -15.63 2.71 -17.44
CA ASP A 655 -16.75 2.00 -18.08
C ASP A 655 -17.67 1.34 -17.04
N ALA A 656 -17.15 0.91 -15.89
CA ALA A 656 -17.97 0.36 -14.81
C ALA A 656 -18.89 1.41 -14.17
N PHE A 657 -18.41 2.64 -14.00
CA PHE A 657 -19.25 3.74 -13.51
C PHE A 657 -20.27 4.19 -14.56
N ASP A 658 -19.92 4.12 -15.85
CA ASP A 658 -20.89 4.34 -16.94
C ASP A 658 -22.11 3.40 -16.83
N ALA A 659 -21.96 2.16 -16.27
CA ALA A 659 -23.09 1.27 -16.05
C ALA A 659 -24.14 1.83 -15.08
N PHE A 660 -23.72 2.64 -14.11
CA PHE A 660 -24.64 3.35 -13.21
C PHE A 660 -25.21 4.61 -13.88
N THR A 661 -24.38 5.38 -14.57
CA THR A 661 -24.85 6.62 -15.25
C THR A 661 -25.85 6.32 -16.37
N GLU A 662 -25.71 5.20 -17.07
CA GLU A 662 -26.66 4.71 -18.09
C GLU A 662 -28.05 4.44 -17.52
N THR A 663 -28.18 4.13 -16.22
CA THR A 663 -29.48 3.97 -15.54
C THR A 663 -30.09 5.29 -15.08
N GLY A 664 -29.32 6.38 -15.08
CA GLY A 664 -29.68 7.66 -14.49
C GLY A 664 -29.64 7.69 -12.95
N ASN A 665 -29.10 6.64 -12.30
CA ASN A 665 -29.02 6.51 -10.85
C ASN A 665 -27.64 5.97 -10.44
N ALA A 666 -26.81 6.81 -9.83
CA ALA A 666 -25.49 6.42 -9.33
C ALA A 666 -25.53 5.32 -8.24
N PHE A 667 -26.70 5.03 -7.70
CA PHE A 667 -26.95 4.00 -6.69
C PHE A 667 -27.98 2.97 -7.16
N ASP A 668 -28.00 2.65 -8.46
CA ASP A 668 -28.94 1.66 -9.00
C ASP A 668 -28.75 0.29 -8.31
N PRO A 669 -29.79 -0.23 -7.62
CA PRO A 669 -29.65 -1.44 -6.81
C PRO A 669 -29.29 -2.68 -7.64
N ALA A 670 -29.80 -2.78 -8.87
CA ALA A 670 -29.53 -3.95 -9.72
C ALA A 670 -28.09 -3.96 -10.21
N THR A 671 -27.55 -2.80 -10.57
CA THR A 671 -26.14 -2.64 -10.95
C THR A 671 -25.23 -2.85 -9.75
N ALA A 672 -25.57 -2.31 -8.57
CA ALA A 672 -24.83 -2.52 -7.32
C ALA A 672 -24.79 -4.02 -6.91
N ALA A 673 -25.91 -4.74 -7.05
CA ALA A 673 -25.94 -6.19 -6.76
C ALA A 673 -24.99 -6.98 -7.68
N ARG A 674 -24.98 -6.70 -9.00
CA ARG A 674 -24.03 -7.32 -9.93
C ARG A 674 -22.58 -6.94 -9.61
N LEU A 675 -22.32 -5.68 -9.28
CA LEU A 675 -21.01 -5.20 -8.87
C LEU A 675 -20.50 -5.93 -7.61
N LYS A 676 -21.37 -6.09 -6.60
CA LYS A 676 -21.07 -6.88 -5.41
C LYS A 676 -20.73 -8.32 -5.77
N GLU A 677 -21.58 -8.99 -6.54
CA GLU A 677 -21.46 -10.40 -6.89
C GLU A 677 -20.20 -10.72 -7.70
N PHE A 678 -19.91 -9.92 -8.74
CA PHE A 678 -18.88 -10.26 -9.71
C PHE A 678 -17.53 -9.58 -9.46
N VAL A 679 -17.50 -8.51 -8.67
CA VAL A 679 -16.27 -7.75 -8.39
C VAL A 679 -15.90 -7.81 -6.91
N TYR A 680 -16.71 -7.25 -6.00
CA TYR A 680 -16.30 -7.10 -4.61
C TYR A 680 -16.29 -8.42 -3.81
N SER A 681 -17.25 -9.32 -4.01
CA SER A 681 -17.33 -10.57 -3.22
C SER A 681 -16.72 -11.78 -3.92
N ALA A 682 -16.40 -11.65 -5.20
CA ALA A 682 -15.97 -12.78 -6.02
C ALA A 682 -14.60 -13.34 -5.64
N GLY A 683 -13.68 -12.52 -5.06
CA GLY A 683 -12.29 -12.90 -4.96
C GLY A 683 -11.75 -13.36 -6.32
N ASN A 684 -10.88 -14.37 -6.32
CA ASN A 684 -10.34 -14.93 -7.56
C ASN A 684 -11.05 -16.22 -7.99
N ARG A 685 -12.37 -16.31 -7.79
CA ARG A 685 -13.16 -17.49 -8.22
C ARG A 685 -13.23 -17.63 -9.74
N ARG A 686 -13.03 -16.55 -10.47
CA ARG A 686 -13.09 -16.47 -11.94
C ARG A 686 -11.86 -15.76 -12.50
N ASP A 687 -11.64 -15.92 -13.80
CA ASP A 687 -10.70 -15.04 -14.51
C ASP A 687 -11.22 -13.59 -14.44
N PRO A 688 -10.36 -12.59 -14.23
CA PRO A 688 -10.79 -11.17 -14.11
C PRO A 688 -11.55 -10.66 -15.32
N ALA A 689 -11.19 -11.06 -16.55
CA ALA A 689 -11.91 -10.64 -17.75
C ALA A 689 -13.33 -11.25 -17.80
N GLU A 690 -13.49 -12.50 -17.34
CA GLU A 690 -14.80 -13.16 -17.21
C GLU A 690 -15.64 -12.48 -16.11
N ALA A 691 -15.02 -12.16 -14.96
CA ALA A 691 -15.70 -11.47 -13.87
C ALA A 691 -16.23 -10.09 -14.31
N TYR A 692 -15.39 -9.31 -15.00
CA TYR A 692 -15.79 -8.01 -15.54
C TYR A 692 -16.90 -8.15 -16.59
N THR A 693 -16.77 -9.10 -17.51
CA THR A 693 -17.81 -9.36 -18.54
C THR A 693 -19.13 -9.78 -17.91
N ALA A 694 -19.09 -10.58 -16.84
CA ALA A 694 -20.31 -10.96 -16.10
C ALA A 694 -20.99 -9.76 -15.43
N PHE A 695 -20.21 -8.79 -14.94
CA PHE A 695 -20.74 -7.53 -14.41
C PHE A 695 -21.27 -6.61 -15.52
N ARG A 696 -20.47 -6.34 -16.56
CA ARG A 696 -20.71 -5.26 -17.53
C ARG A 696 -21.35 -5.73 -18.85
N GLY A 697 -21.28 -7.03 -19.15
CA GLY A 697 -21.74 -7.63 -20.42
C GLY A 697 -20.70 -7.59 -21.55
N ARG A 698 -19.59 -6.85 -21.39
CA ARG A 698 -18.50 -6.70 -22.36
C ARG A 698 -17.21 -6.30 -21.68
N LEU A 699 -16.10 -6.40 -22.37
CA LEU A 699 -14.84 -5.75 -21.96
C LEU A 699 -14.85 -4.27 -22.37
N PRO A 700 -14.20 -3.37 -21.63
CA PRO A 700 -14.16 -1.95 -21.91
C PRO A 700 -13.18 -1.60 -23.03
N SER A 701 -13.27 -0.35 -23.52
CA SER A 701 -12.25 0.33 -24.30
C SER A 701 -11.70 1.52 -23.52
N SER A 702 -10.55 2.08 -23.94
CA SER A 702 -9.93 3.27 -23.37
C SER A 702 -10.82 4.55 -23.46
N ALA A 703 -11.84 4.54 -24.31
CA ALA A 703 -12.63 5.73 -24.63
C ALA A 703 -13.28 6.41 -23.42
N ALA A 704 -13.84 5.64 -22.47
CA ALA A 704 -14.45 6.20 -21.25
C ALA A 704 -13.42 6.93 -20.38
N MET A 705 -12.27 6.30 -20.14
CA MET A 705 -11.16 6.87 -19.38
C MET A 705 -10.59 8.14 -20.07
N LEU A 706 -10.36 8.12 -21.39
CA LEU A 706 -9.86 9.29 -22.13
C LEU A 706 -10.86 10.46 -22.06
N ARG A 707 -12.18 10.21 -22.14
CA ARG A 707 -13.21 11.25 -21.92
C ARG A 707 -13.17 11.81 -20.49
N LYS A 708 -13.05 10.93 -19.49
CA LYS A 708 -12.95 11.31 -18.07
C LYS A 708 -11.75 12.25 -17.85
N ARG A 709 -10.60 11.94 -18.43
CA ARG A 709 -9.38 12.75 -18.33
C ARG A 709 -9.35 13.98 -19.25
N GLY A 710 -10.34 14.16 -20.14
CA GLY A 710 -10.29 15.25 -21.13
C GLY A 710 -9.13 15.10 -22.13
N LEU A 711 -8.75 13.87 -22.42
CA LEU A 711 -7.70 13.50 -23.40
C LEU A 711 -8.30 12.88 -24.68
N ALA A 712 -9.61 12.70 -24.73
CA ALA A 712 -10.28 12.32 -25.98
C ALA A 712 -10.22 13.48 -26.98
N ALA A 713 -9.92 13.17 -28.27
CA ALA A 713 -9.95 14.13 -29.37
C ALA A 713 -11.35 14.66 -29.66
#